data_e77d853a6b4719b616c80bf464f3ffd1
#
_entry.id   e77d853a6b4719b616c80bf464f3ffd1
#
_cell.length_a   1.000
_cell.length_b   1.000
_cell.length_c   1.000
_cell.angle_alpha   90.00
_cell.angle_beta   90.00
_cell.angle_gamma   90.00
#
_symmetry.space_group_name_H-M   'P 1'
#
loop_
_entity.id
_entity.type
_entity.pdbx_description
1 polymer ?
#
loop_
_entity_poly.entity_id
_entity_poly.type
_entity_poly.pdbx_seq_one_letter_code
_entity_poly.pdbx_strand_id
1 'polypeptide(L)'
;MVTSPLHGLRVIETATGVSGPYAGRLLASLGAQVVKIEPAGGDPARAQQVDDVPLGEGELSPLFIHLNAGKLNTDAESIDPSWAEVVLASDVLSDLRDSRWDPDRLRRHNTRLVTTTAWGSDASTPGCMADELLVQTATGFLGFNGDEGSEPLRLPGWQSQYVAGGLAAAMVQTILRTDVSHIDVSWLGALLTATELCYGDALHCQRVRTLVGAHPPTAFPSGAIKCKDGHVAPGSIRPIDWEMQCLFYGIPEWIDDPELRNRLRRQSHIPMIWEKITPWYAERSKREIFDLALGSPWAAGMVMTPLDALADPHLDARGYLGTIVTPQAAVTGAVRPFKAPGLPVLDQRVRAVGESDTPPSSNGTPLQLRPFNELRVIEMTISWAGPYVGNVLSPLGVEVIKIESTAPFDGFRTQRPYDHGMRPGQEDLVHDNRFYEAGGLFNAVNKGKRGCVINLASDEGRSAFLELVRNSDGLVANFSAHVLPQLGLDFETLTNVNPRFVVVRMPAFGVDGPYSGAVGYGSIIEAMGGVGHRQGYEHEEARISNIYFPDPTAGIHATNALLTGLFHADTTGRGMEIDLSQHEAMWQHSGEALVLASLHGRNIGRMGNREPGVEVATFASTSDQWVAVVATGTAAGPVTQLLNRSNEMSAHDFVN
;
A
#
# COMPACT_ATOMS: atom_id res chain seq x y z
N MET A 1 -27.23 -18.62 3.64
CA MET A 1 -26.36 -17.60 4.28
C MET A 1 -25.16 -17.42 3.37
N VAL A 2 -24.77 -16.20 3.06
CA VAL A 2 -23.53 -15.95 2.34
C VAL A 2 -22.38 -16.21 3.31
N THR A 3 -21.52 -17.17 2.99
CA THR A 3 -20.32 -17.46 3.79
C THR A 3 -19.26 -16.41 3.52
N SER A 4 -18.50 -16.03 4.55
CA SER A 4 -17.34 -15.11 4.38
C SER A 4 -16.34 -15.69 3.38
N PRO A 5 -15.64 -14.86 2.59
CA PRO A 5 -14.76 -15.34 1.53
C PRO A 5 -13.66 -16.30 1.99
N LEU A 6 -13.06 -16.06 3.15
CA LEU A 6 -12.03 -16.94 3.74
C LEU A 6 -12.61 -17.89 4.81
N HIS A 7 -13.91 -18.19 4.74
CA HIS A 7 -14.52 -19.16 5.64
C HIS A 7 -13.81 -20.53 5.56
N GLY A 8 -13.45 -21.07 6.72
CA GLY A 8 -12.72 -22.33 6.86
C GLY A 8 -11.19 -22.19 6.89
N LEU A 9 -10.63 -21.02 6.60
CA LEU A 9 -9.21 -20.74 6.85
C LEU A 9 -8.97 -20.47 8.33
N ARG A 10 -8.04 -21.22 8.94
CA ARG A 10 -7.66 -21.10 10.36
C ARG A 10 -6.19 -20.72 10.46
N VAL A 11 -5.91 -19.68 11.22
CA VAL A 11 -4.57 -19.13 11.41
C VAL A 11 -4.29 -18.99 12.90
N ILE A 12 -3.15 -19.49 13.35
CA ILE A 12 -2.60 -19.16 14.67
C ILE A 12 -1.61 -18.03 14.45
N GLU A 13 -1.79 -16.92 15.16
CA GLU A 13 -0.91 -15.77 15.12
C GLU A 13 -0.12 -15.67 16.43
N THR A 14 1.20 -15.93 16.34
CA THR A 14 2.14 -15.68 17.46
C THR A 14 2.91 -14.38 17.24
N ALA A 15 2.73 -13.74 16.09
CA ALA A 15 3.40 -12.51 15.73
C ALA A 15 3.03 -11.35 16.67
N THR A 16 4.02 -10.50 16.96
CA THR A 16 3.88 -9.25 17.71
C THR A 16 4.28 -8.05 16.85
N GLY A 17 4.11 -6.84 17.37
CA GLY A 17 4.44 -5.61 16.65
C GLY A 17 3.39 -5.24 15.60
N VAL A 18 3.81 -4.95 14.35
CA VAL A 18 2.91 -4.43 13.31
C VAL A 18 2.68 -5.41 12.17
N SER A 19 3.71 -5.90 11.51
CA SER A 19 3.58 -6.63 10.22
C SER A 19 2.74 -7.91 10.32
N GLY A 20 3.08 -8.81 11.23
CA GLY A 20 2.30 -10.04 11.45
C GLY A 20 0.87 -9.75 11.92
N PRO A 21 0.67 -8.93 12.98
CA PRO A 21 -0.67 -8.56 13.42
C PRO A 21 -1.51 -7.86 12.34
N TYR A 22 -0.91 -7.06 11.46
CA TYR A 22 -1.63 -6.49 10.32
C TYR A 22 -2.09 -7.56 9.32
N ALA A 23 -1.22 -8.53 9.01
CA ALA A 23 -1.61 -9.67 8.17
C ALA A 23 -2.80 -10.44 8.76
N GLY A 24 -2.72 -10.79 10.05
CA GLY A 24 -3.83 -11.44 10.77
C GLY A 24 -5.11 -10.61 10.78
N ARG A 25 -5.00 -9.29 10.93
CA ARG A 25 -6.14 -8.36 10.87
C ARG A 25 -6.84 -8.38 9.51
N LEU A 26 -6.06 -8.35 8.42
CA LEU A 26 -6.62 -8.45 7.06
C LEU A 26 -7.36 -9.78 6.87
N LEU A 27 -6.74 -10.89 7.23
CA LEU A 27 -7.34 -12.23 7.11
C LEU A 27 -8.61 -12.35 7.96
N ALA A 28 -8.59 -11.89 9.21
CA ALA A 28 -9.77 -11.90 10.10
C ALA A 28 -10.92 -11.08 9.51
N SER A 29 -10.64 -9.89 8.94
CA SER A 29 -11.67 -9.03 8.33
C SER A 29 -12.34 -9.66 7.10
N LEU A 30 -11.73 -10.68 6.52
CA LEU A 30 -12.24 -11.43 5.36
C LEU A 30 -12.87 -12.77 5.75
N GLY A 31 -12.94 -13.06 7.05
CA GLY A 31 -13.65 -14.21 7.61
C GLY A 31 -12.79 -15.43 7.90
N ALA A 32 -11.46 -15.31 7.86
CA ALA A 32 -10.59 -16.32 8.43
C ALA A 32 -10.73 -16.34 9.97
N GLN A 33 -10.59 -17.51 10.56
CA GLN A 33 -10.49 -17.68 12.01
C GLN A 33 -9.04 -17.45 12.43
N VAL A 34 -8.74 -16.25 12.94
CA VAL A 34 -7.41 -15.89 13.42
C VAL A 34 -7.40 -15.92 14.93
N VAL A 35 -6.59 -16.82 15.51
CA VAL A 35 -6.38 -16.94 16.95
C VAL A 35 -5.01 -16.37 17.28
N LYS A 36 -5.01 -15.24 18.00
CA LYS A 36 -3.79 -14.61 18.50
C LYS A 36 -3.35 -15.25 19.79
N ILE A 37 -2.06 -15.55 19.88
CA ILE A 37 -1.38 -15.98 21.08
C ILE A 37 -0.43 -14.87 21.50
N GLU A 38 -0.70 -14.27 22.64
CA GLU A 38 0.18 -13.22 23.16
C GLU A 38 1.26 -13.81 24.07
N PRO A 39 2.45 -13.19 24.12
CA PRO A 39 3.47 -13.54 25.12
C PRO A 39 2.96 -13.27 26.54
N ALA A 40 3.62 -13.86 27.52
CA ALA A 40 3.33 -13.60 28.93
C ALA A 40 3.46 -12.09 29.22
N GLY A 41 2.39 -11.48 29.68
CA GLY A 41 2.31 -10.03 29.92
C GLY A 41 1.67 -9.22 28.79
N GLY A 42 1.27 -9.88 27.70
CA GLY A 42 0.59 -9.25 26.55
C GLY A 42 1.56 -8.88 25.41
N ASP A 43 0.99 -8.52 24.25
CA ASP A 43 1.74 -8.01 23.11
C ASP A 43 2.30 -6.61 23.44
N PRO A 44 3.61 -6.34 23.21
CA PRO A 44 4.18 -5.01 23.43
C PRO A 44 3.43 -3.88 22.70
N ALA A 45 2.82 -4.15 21.56
CA ALA A 45 2.02 -3.18 20.81
C ALA A 45 0.82 -2.63 21.60
N ARG A 46 0.39 -3.29 22.71
CA ARG A 46 -0.67 -2.78 23.60
C ARG A 46 -0.35 -1.45 24.24
N ALA A 47 0.96 -1.20 24.50
CA ALA A 47 1.46 0.02 25.11
C ALA A 47 2.25 0.91 24.12
N GLN A 48 2.28 0.56 22.82
CA GLN A 48 3.03 1.33 21.81
C GLN A 48 2.42 2.71 21.63
N GLN A 49 3.21 3.75 21.83
CA GLN A 49 2.81 5.12 21.51
C GLN A 49 2.70 5.30 19.99
N VAL A 50 1.79 6.16 19.56
CA VAL A 50 1.58 6.49 18.14
C VAL A 50 1.90 7.95 17.82
N ASP A 51 2.11 8.76 18.85
CA ASP A 51 2.57 10.16 18.81
C ASP A 51 3.31 10.52 20.11
N ASP A 52 3.65 11.81 20.30
CA ASP A 52 4.37 12.31 21.46
C ASP A 52 3.53 12.39 22.75
N VAL A 53 2.23 12.12 22.67
CA VAL A 53 1.36 12.15 23.84
C VAL A 53 1.33 10.76 24.48
N PRO A 54 1.80 10.61 25.73
CA PRO A 54 1.76 9.32 26.40
C PRO A 54 0.32 8.76 26.52
N LEU A 55 0.21 7.46 26.43
CA LEU A 55 -1.05 6.77 26.74
C LEU A 55 -1.44 6.98 28.20
N GLY A 56 -2.73 7.11 28.47
CA GLY A 56 -3.28 7.14 29.82
C GLY A 56 -3.03 5.83 30.57
N GLU A 57 -3.15 5.84 31.90
CA GLU A 57 -2.98 4.64 32.71
C GLU A 57 -4.02 3.56 32.32
N GLY A 58 -3.54 2.39 31.90
CA GLY A 58 -4.37 1.29 31.42
C GLY A 58 -5.00 1.51 30.04
N GLU A 59 -4.67 2.58 29.35
CA GLU A 59 -5.17 2.86 28.02
C GLU A 59 -4.52 1.92 26.98
N LEU A 60 -5.36 1.40 26.09
CA LEU A 60 -4.94 0.52 25.01
C LEU A 60 -4.46 1.34 23.80
N SER A 61 -3.29 1.01 23.30
CA SER A 61 -2.73 1.69 22.12
C SER A 61 -3.68 1.70 20.92
N PRO A 62 -3.88 2.85 20.26
CA PRO A 62 -4.60 2.95 18.99
C PRO A 62 -4.04 2.01 17.91
N LEU A 63 -2.74 1.78 17.90
CA LEU A 63 -2.08 0.82 17.01
C LEU A 63 -2.55 -0.61 17.29
N PHE A 64 -2.53 -1.04 18.55
CA PHE A 64 -3.00 -2.38 18.93
C PHE A 64 -4.47 -2.58 18.58
N ILE A 65 -5.31 -1.58 18.82
CA ILE A 65 -6.75 -1.62 18.48
C ILE A 65 -6.92 -1.84 16.97
N HIS A 66 -6.22 -1.05 16.14
CA HIS A 66 -6.28 -1.19 14.69
C HIS A 66 -5.85 -2.58 14.22
N LEU A 67 -4.74 -3.09 14.76
CA LEU A 67 -4.12 -4.33 14.30
C LEU A 67 -4.82 -5.62 14.78
N ASN A 68 -5.61 -5.56 15.85
CA ASN A 68 -6.11 -6.77 16.51
C ASN A 68 -7.63 -6.88 16.62
N ALA A 69 -8.38 -5.94 16.05
CA ALA A 69 -9.83 -6.04 16.00
C ALA A 69 -10.27 -7.28 15.18
N GLY A 70 -11.24 -8.03 15.71
CA GLY A 70 -11.83 -9.19 15.04
C GLY A 70 -11.07 -10.51 15.21
N LYS A 71 -9.97 -10.53 15.95
CA LYS A 71 -9.23 -11.75 16.28
C LYS A 71 -9.77 -12.41 17.55
N LEU A 72 -9.65 -13.72 17.62
CA LEU A 72 -9.80 -14.48 18.85
C LEU A 72 -8.47 -14.46 19.62
N ASN A 73 -8.54 -14.62 20.95
CA ASN A 73 -7.36 -14.74 21.82
C ASN A 73 -7.39 -16.07 22.54
N THR A 74 -6.23 -16.69 22.73
CA THR A 74 -6.08 -17.86 23.62
C THR A 74 -4.65 -17.93 24.14
N ASP A 75 -4.43 -18.72 25.20
CA ASP A 75 -3.09 -19.04 25.64
C ASP A 75 -2.44 -20.14 24.78
N ALA A 76 -1.12 -20.18 24.78
CA ALA A 76 -0.37 -21.11 23.93
C ALA A 76 -0.63 -22.58 24.26
N GLU A 77 -0.97 -22.92 25.52
CA GLU A 77 -1.18 -24.31 25.97
C GLU A 77 -2.56 -24.82 25.56
N SER A 78 -3.52 -23.92 25.39
CA SER A 78 -4.93 -24.26 25.10
C SER A 78 -5.19 -24.59 23.62
N ILE A 79 -4.23 -24.40 22.72
CA ILE A 79 -4.41 -24.67 21.29
C ILE A 79 -3.31 -25.59 20.74
N ASP A 80 -3.70 -26.64 20.04
CA ASP A 80 -2.77 -27.51 19.33
C ASP A 80 -2.40 -26.90 17.96
N PRO A 81 -1.11 -26.88 17.56
CA PRO A 81 -0.71 -26.35 16.24
C PRO A 81 -1.45 -26.98 15.06
N SER A 82 -1.87 -28.24 15.16
CA SER A 82 -2.65 -28.93 14.12
C SER A 82 -4.06 -28.37 13.90
N TRP A 83 -4.52 -27.50 14.80
CA TRP A 83 -5.79 -26.79 14.62
C TRP A 83 -5.76 -25.86 13.41
N ALA A 84 -4.60 -25.25 13.08
CA ALA A 84 -4.46 -24.25 12.04
C ALA A 84 -3.87 -24.83 10.74
N GLU A 85 -4.27 -24.27 9.61
CA GLU A 85 -3.59 -24.45 8.33
C GLU A 85 -2.25 -23.72 8.28
N VAL A 86 -2.19 -22.52 8.92
CA VAL A 86 -0.99 -21.66 8.90
C VAL A 86 -0.73 -21.07 10.29
N VAL A 87 0.53 -21.06 10.68
CA VAL A 87 1.07 -20.25 11.78
C VAL A 87 1.70 -19.00 11.19
N LEU A 88 1.36 -17.84 11.75
CA LEU A 88 1.91 -16.53 11.39
C LEU A 88 2.76 -16.01 12.57
N ALA A 89 4.06 -15.84 12.34
CA ALA A 89 5.02 -15.44 13.38
C ALA A 89 5.87 -14.24 12.95
N SER A 90 6.46 -13.54 13.92
CA SER A 90 7.42 -12.44 13.71
C SER A 90 8.85 -12.81 14.10
N ASP A 91 9.06 -14.02 14.55
CA ASP A 91 10.36 -14.51 15.01
C ASP A 91 11.22 -15.00 13.83
N VAL A 92 12.54 -14.88 13.96
CA VAL A 92 13.48 -15.51 13.02
C VAL A 92 13.51 -17.02 13.23
N LEU A 93 13.86 -17.78 12.20
CA LEU A 93 13.82 -19.24 12.25
C LEU A 93 14.68 -19.83 13.38
N SER A 94 15.82 -19.19 13.73
CA SER A 94 16.67 -19.64 14.83
C SER A 94 15.94 -19.68 16.17
N ASP A 95 15.06 -18.72 16.42
CA ASP A 95 14.33 -18.56 17.68
C ASP A 95 13.13 -19.51 17.77
N LEU A 96 12.61 -19.93 16.62
CA LEU A 96 11.53 -20.91 16.53
C LEU A 96 12.00 -22.36 16.69
N ARG A 97 13.31 -22.63 16.51
CA ARG A 97 13.87 -23.99 16.66
C ARG A 97 13.59 -24.54 18.05
N ASP A 98 13.29 -25.84 18.10
CA ASP A 98 12.95 -26.59 19.32
C ASP A 98 11.68 -26.12 20.06
N SER A 99 11.05 -25.03 19.58
CA SER A 99 9.77 -24.59 20.11
C SER A 99 8.62 -25.46 19.56
N ARG A 100 7.41 -25.23 20.06
CA ARG A 100 6.20 -25.84 19.47
C ARG A 100 5.87 -25.32 18.08
N TRP A 101 6.43 -24.17 17.69
CA TRP A 101 6.26 -23.49 16.40
C TRP A 101 7.42 -23.77 15.43
N ASP A 102 8.29 -24.73 15.76
CA ASP A 102 9.36 -25.20 14.90
C ASP A 102 8.81 -25.66 13.55
N PRO A 103 9.35 -25.19 12.39
CA PRO A 103 8.83 -25.52 11.06
C PRO A 103 8.73 -27.01 10.77
N ASP A 104 9.67 -27.84 11.26
CA ASP A 104 9.67 -29.28 11.06
C ASP A 104 8.59 -29.97 11.92
N ARG A 105 8.27 -29.42 13.08
CA ARG A 105 7.13 -29.88 13.90
C ARG A 105 5.81 -29.52 13.25
N LEU A 106 5.63 -28.28 12.79
CA LEU A 106 4.42 -27.82 12.11
C LEU A 106 4.16 -28.65 10.84
N ARG A 107 5.18 -28.92 10.05
CA ARG A 107 5.09 -29.75 8.84
C ARG A 107 4.54 -31.16 9.13
N ARG A 108 4.89 -31.77 10.26
CA ARG A 108 4.36 -33.09 10.67
C ARG A 108 2.85 -33.06 10.92
N HIS A 109 2.31 -31.91 11.27
CA HIS A 109 0.87 -31.67 11.46
C HIS A 109 0.18 -31.14 10.20
N ASN A 110 0.88 -31.05 9.07
CA ASN A 110 0.42 -30.41 7.82
C ASN A 110 0.09 -28.92 7.99
N THR A 111 0.65 -28.29 9.01
CA THR A 111 0.55 -26.85 9.27
C THR A 111 1.73 -26.14 8.59
N ARG A 112 1.47 -25.01 7.93
CA ARG A 112 2.47 -24.18 7.26
C ARG A 112 2.92 -23.05 8.17
N LEU A 113 4.08 -22.44 7.86
CA LEU A 113 4.60 -21.29 8.57
C LEU A 113 4.78 -20.10 7.63
N VAL A 114 4.29 -18.92 8.03
CA VAL A 114 4.62 -17.64 7.41
C VAL A 114 5.27 -16.77 8.47
N THR A 115 6.47 -16.26 8.21
CA THR A 115 7.17 -15.33 9.10
C THR A 115 7.23 -13.93 8.51
N THR A 116 7.26 -12.91 9.38
CA THR A 116 7.53 -11.53 8.99
C THR A 116 8.70 -10.99 9.79
N THR A 117 9.81 -10.76 9.14
CA THR A 117 11.07 -10.33 9.79
C THR A 117 11.57 -9.03 9.20
N ALA A 118 12.40 -8.27 9.90
CA ALA A 118 12.91 -7.00 9.37
C ALA A 118 13.85 -7.22 8.16
N TRP A 119 14.80 -8.13 8.30
CA TRP A 119 15.93 -8.30 7.36
C TRP A 119 15.90 -9.60 6.57
N GLY A 120 15.01 -10.53 6.92
CA GLY A 120 14.92 -11.90 6.40
C GLY A 120 15.21 -12.93 7.48
N SER A 121 14.49 -14.08 7.44
CA SER A 121 14.59 -15.13 8.46
C SER A 121 15.96 -15.81 8.52
N ASP A 122 16.70 -15.79 7.42
CA ASP A 122 18.06 -16.35 7.29
C ASP A 122 19.13 -15.27 7.29
N ALA A 123 18.76 -13.99 7.44
CA ALA A 123 19.71 -12.89 7.43
C ALA A 123 20.67 -13.00 8.61
N SER A 124 21.90 -13.35 8.32
CA SER A 124 23.01 -13.39 9.27
C SER A 124 23.56 -11.97 9.55
N THR A 125 22.69 -10.99 9.80
CA THR A 125 23.10 -9.67 10.27
C THR A 125 22.99 -9.65 11.80
N PRO A 126 23.93 -10.27 12.53
CA PRO A 126 23.86 -10.31 13.99
C PRO A 126 23.96 -8.89 14.52
N GLY A 127 22.96 -8.49 15.31
CA GLY A 127 22.97 -7.20 16.00
C GLY A 127 22.31 -6.03 15.24
N CYS A 128 21.80 -6.21 14.02
CA CYS A 128 20.97 -5.18 13.40
C CYS A 128 19.60 -5.12 14.08
N MET A 129 19.32 -3.98 14.68
CA MET A 129 18.00 -3.70 15.27
C MET A 129 16.92 -3.74 14.17
N ALA A 130 15.79 -4.37 14.46
CA ALA A 130 14.59 -4.28 13.65
C ALA A 130 13.92 -2.92 13.91
N ASP A 131 14.10 -1.97 13.00
CA ASP A 131 13.61 -0.61 13.14
C ASP A 131 13.12 -0.05 11.81
N GLU A 132 12.07 0.76 11.86
CA GLU A 132 11.40 1.29 10.67
C GLU A 132 12.29 2.26 9.88
N LEU A 133 13.02 3.16 10.56
CA LEU A 133 13.93 4.12 9.91
C LEU A 133 15.08 3.39 9.21
N LEU A 134 15.67 2.39 9.89
CA LEU A 134 16.79 1.63 9.35
C LEU A 134 16.37 0.81 8.11
N VAL A 135 15.20 0.15 8.16
CA VAL A 135 14.69 -0.60 7.02
C VAL A 135 14.36 0.32 5.85
N GLN A 136 13.69 1.45 6.08
CA GLN A 136 13.42 2.42 5.03
C GLN A 136 14.70 2.97 4.41
N THR A 137 15.71 3.25 5.23
CA THR A 137 17.04 3.72 4.75
C THR A 137 17.71 2.66 3.88
N ALA A 138 17.70 1.41 4.30
CA ALA A 138 18.34 0.31 3.57
C ALA A 138 17.75 0.06 2.18
N THR A 139 16.52 0.48 1.91
CA THR A 139 15.94 0.42 0.56
C THR A 139 16.49 1.47 -0.40
N GLY A 140 17.17 2.52 0.12
CA GLY A 140 17.72 3.60 -0.69
C GLY A 140 16.70 4.65 -1.16
N PHE A 141 15.38 4.46 -0.94
CA PHE A 141 14.40 5.44 -1.43
C PHE A 141 14.48 6.78 -0.67
N LEU A 142 14.97 6.79 0.55
CA LEU A 142 15.13 8.03 1.32
C LEU A 142 16.12 9.00 0.66
N GLY A 143 17.02 8.52 -0.19
CA GLY A 143 17.93 9.35 -0.97
C GLY A 143 17.26 10.31 -1.97
N PHE A 144 15.94 10.19 -2.19
CA PHE A 144 15.18 11.11 -3.06
C PHE A 144 13.89 11.62 -2.39
N ASN A 145 13.66 11.32 -1.11
CA ASN A 145 12.53 11.83 -0.34
C ASN A 145 13.00 12.86 0.70
N GLY A 146 12.71 14.13 0.47
CA GLY A 146 13.14 15.26 1.28
C GLY A 146 13.61 16.45 0.44
N ASP A 147 14.15 17.48 1.08
CA ASP A 147 14.70 18.69 0.44
C ASP A 147 16.19 18.57 0.20
N GLU A 148 16.66 19.19 -0.88
CA GLU A 148 18.09 19.33 -1.14
C GLU A 148 18.78 20.09 0.01
N GLY A 149 19.84 19.49 0.57
CA GLY A 149 20.57 20.05 1.69
C GLY A 149 19.96 19.79 3.08
N SER A 150 18.76 19.20 3.15
CA SER A 150 18.15 18.75 4.39
C SER A 150 18.35 17.24 4.62
N GLU A 151 18.07 16.76 5.83
CA GLU A 151 18.10 15.33 6.10
C GLU A 151 17.09 14.58 5.22
N PRO A 152 17.39 13.34 4.79
CA PRO A 152 16.41 12.48 4.16
C PRO A 152 15.17 12.31 5.04
N LEU A 153 13.99 12.13 4.44
CA LEU A 153 12.73 12.09 5.16
C LEU A 153 12.06 10.72 5.00
N ARG A 154 11.79 10.04 6.13
CA ARG A 154 11.07 8.75 6.14
C ARG A 154 9.58 8.91 5.80
N LEU A 155 8.94 7.82 5.39
CA LEU A 155 7.48 7.72 5.41
C LEU A 155 6.99 7.63 6.86
N PRO A 156 5.88 8.29 7.23
CA PRO A 156 5.42 8.34 8.61
C PRO A 156 4.79 7.02 9.07
N GLY A 157 4.92 6.73 10.34
CA GLY A 157 4.41 5.49 10.95
C GLY A 157 5.23 4.27 10.56
N TRP A 158 4.58 3.12 10.38
CA TRP A 158 5.20 1.80 10.18
C TRP A 158 5.02 1.27 8.76
N GLN A 159 5.36 2.07 7.74
CA GLN A 159 5.01 1.76 6.34
C GLN A 159 5.71 0.51 5.81
N SER A 160 6.97 0.24 6.17
CA SER A 160 7.65 -1.00 5.76
C SER A 160 6.96 -2.22 6.35
N GLN A 161 6.50 -2.12 7.58
CA GLN A 161 5.81 -3.19 8.28
C GLN A 161 4.38 -3.39 7.76
N TYR A 162 3.64 -2.32 7.42
CA TYR A 162 2.34 -2.43 6.78
C TYR A 162 2.43 -3.10 5.41
N VAL A 163 3.42 -2.73 4.60
CA VAL A 163 3.68 -3.36 3.29
C VAL A 163 4.00 -4.85 3.47
N ALA A 164 4.88 -5.17 4.41
CA ALA A 164 5.24 -6.56 4.71
C ALA A 164 4.03 -7.37 5.21
N GLY A 165 3.22 -6.80 6.10
CA GLY A 165 2.01 -7.45 6.61
C GLY A 165 0.95 -7.67 5.53
N GLY A 166 0.77 -6.70 4.63
CA GLY A 166 -0.10 -6.86 3.47
C GLY A 166 0.34 -8.01 2.56
N LEU A 167 1.64 -8.09 2.25
CA LEU A 167 2.21 -9.22 1.51
C LEU A 167 2.14 -10.52 2.29
N ALA A 168 2.36 -10.53 3.60
CA ALA A 168 2.25 -11.73 4.43
C ALA A 168 0.82 -12.30 4.42
N ALA A 169 -0.22 -11.46 4.45
CA ALA A 169 -1.60 -11.91 4.28
C ALA A 169 -1.83 -12.59 2.92
N ALA A 170 -1.22 -12.08 1.86
CA ALA A 170 -1.21 -12.75 0.54
C ALA A 170 -0.42 -14.07 0.59
N MET A 171 0.72 -14.10 1.28
CA MET A 171 1.55 -15.30 1.40
C MET A 171 0.92 -16.40 2.26
N VAL A 172 0.09 -16.05 3.25
CA VAL A 172 -0.75 -17.04 3.97
C VAL A 172 -1.72 -17.74 3.00
N GLN A 173 -2.33 -17.03 2.06
CA GLN A 173 -3.19 -17.65 1.05
C GLN A 173 -2.38 -18.38 -0.04
N THR A 174 -1.17 -17.91 -0.33
CA THR A 174 -0.24 -18.47 -1.31
C THR A 174 0.30 -19.82 -0.86
N ILE A 175 0.78 -19.93 0.37
CA ILE A 175 1.46 -21.14 0.86
C ILE A 175 0.54 -22.36 0.84
N LEU A 176 -0.77 -22.16 0.96
CA LEU A 176 -1.79 -23.20 0.90
C LEU A 176 -1.98 -23.80 -0.50
N ARG A 177 -1.42 -23.16 -1.54
CA ARG A 177 -1.47 -23.59 -2.95
C ARG A 177 -0.14 -24.20 -3.42
N THR A 178 0.80 -24.37 -2.52
CA THR A 178 2.16 -24.84 -2.81
C THR A 178 2.56 -26.00 -1.88
N ASP A 179 3.63 -26.69 -2.22
CA ASP A 179 4.24 -27.72 -1.34
C ASP A 179 5.25 -27.14 -0.35
N VAL A 180 5.45 -25.82 -0.37
CA VAL A 180 6.37 -25.12 0.52
C VAL A 180 5.81 -25.12 1.94
N SER A 181 6.66 -25.39 2.93
CA SER A 181 6.27 -25.43 4.35
C SER A 181 6.51 -24.12 5.10
N HIS A 182 7.37 -23.26 4.57
CA HIS A 182 7.70 -21.95 5.17
C HIS A 182 7.88 -20.88 4.09
N ILE A 183 7.33 -19.70 4.35
CA ILE A 183 7.59 -18.46 3.58
C ILE A 183 7.96 -17.37 4.58
N ASP A 184 9.05 -16.65 4.32
CA ASP A 184 9.40 -15.44 5.04
C ASP A 184 9.14 -14.19 4.19
N VAL A 185 8.54 -13.18 4.80
CA VAL A 185 8.28 -11.87 4.21
C VAL A 185 9.08 -10.82 4.99
N SER A 186 10.27 -10.47 4.51
CA SER A 186 11.05 -9.43 5.16
C SER A 186 10.50 -8.02 4.88
N TRP A 187 10.56 -7.12 5.87
CA TRP A 187 10.15 -5.73 5.70
C TRP A 187 10.97 -5.05 4.62
N LEU A 188 12.29 -5.29 4.62
CA LEU A 188 13.20 -4.78 3.59
C LEU A 188 12.77 -5.25 2.19
N GLY A 189 12.62 -6.55 1.99
CA GLY A 189 12.21 -7.13 0.69
C GLY A 189 10.84 -6.62 0.25
N ALA A 190 9.88 -6.55 1.17
CA ALA A 190 8.55 -6.04 0.92
C ALA A 190 8.58 -4.57 0.46
N LEU A 191 9.29 -3.69 1.17
CA LEU A 191 9.39 -2.28 0.81
C LEU A 191 10.18 -2.08 -0.51
N LEU A 192 11.16 -2.93 -0.81
CA LEU A 192 11.84 -2.93 -2.11
C LEU A 192 10.86 -3.17 -3.27
N THR A 193 9.88 -4.06 -3.11
CA THR A 193 8.85 -4.25 -4.15
C THR A 193 7.95 -3.02 -4.31
N ALA A 194 7.68 -2.31 -3.22
CA ALA A 194 6.89 -1.08 -3.22
C ALA A 194 7.66 0.15 -3.75
N THR A 195 8.94 0.02 -4.05
CA THR A 195 9.80 1.08 -4.62
C THR A 195 10.39 0.69 -5.99
N GLU A 196 9.87 -0.34 -6.64
CA GLU A 196 10.44 -0.92 -7.87
C GLU A 196 10.57 0.07 -9.04
N LEU A 197 9.73 1.11 -9.13
CA LEU A 197 9.87 2.14 -10.17
C LEU A 197 11.19 2.90 -10.08
N CYS A 198 11.71 3.08 -8.87
CA CYS A 198 12.99 3.77 -8.66
C CYS A 198 14.16 2.94 -9.20
N TYR A 199 14.10 1.62 -9.03
CA TYR A 199 15.09 0.71 -9.63
C TYR A 199 14.89 0.58 -11.13
N GLY A 200 13.64 0.60 -11.60
CA GLY A 200 13.32 0.66 -13.02
C GLY A 200 14.00 1.85 -13.71
N ASP A 201 13.93 3.04 -13.14
CA ASP A 201 14.63 4.23 -13.62
C ASP A 201 16.15 4.01 -13.63
N ALA A 202 16.74 3.50 -12.55
CA ALA A 202 18.17 3.30 -12.46
C ALA A 202 18.67 2.24 -13.45
N LEU A 203 17.98 1.10 -13.58
CA LEU A 203 18.40 -0.02 -14.40
C LEU A 203 18.14 0.22 -15.89
N HIS A 204 17.00 0.82 -16.26
CA HIS A 204 16.60 0.99 -17.65
C HIS A 204 17.01 2.35 -18.23
N CYS A 205 17.03 3.40 -17.41
CA CYS A 205 17.32 4.76 -17.84
C CYS A 205 18.67 5.28 -17.32
N GLN A 206 19.41 4.49 -16.53
CA GLN A 206 20.67 4.89 -15.86
C GLN A 206 20.52 6.19 -15.04
N ARG A 207 19.31 6.43 -14.52
CA ARG A 207 18.96 7.61 -13.77
C ARG A 207 18.79 7.27 -12.30
N VAL A 208 19.67 7.79 -11.47
CA VAL A 208 19.48 7.80 -10.02
C VAL A 208 18.63 9.02 -9.66
N ARG A 209 17.51 8.80 -8.97
CA ARG A 209 16.68 9.89 -8.47
C ARG A 209 17.43 10.63 -7.35
N THR A 210 17.18 11.92 -7.24
CA THR A 210 17.75 12.79 -6.21
C THR A 210 16.64 13.49 -5.43
N LEU A 211 16.98 14.14 -4.34
CA LEU A 211 16.05 15.00 -3.59
C LEU A 211 15.52 16.12 -4.51
N VAL A 212 14.20 16.22 -4.64
CA VAL A 212 13.55 17.20 -5.51
C VAL A 212 12.61 18.14 -4.76
N GLY A 213 12.58 18.03 -3.43
CA GLY A 213 11.74 18.86 -2.58
C GLY A 213 10.25 18.48 -2.59
N ALA A 214 9.43 19.34 -2.02
CA ALA A 214 8.00 19.12 -1.84
C ALA A 214 7.18 19.20 -3.14
N HIS A 215 7.74 19.77 -4.20
CA HIS A 215 7.05 20.04 -5.47
C HIS A 215 7.85 19.51 -6.65
N PRO A 216 7.64 18.24 -7.06
CA PRO A 216 8.34 17.65 -8.17
C PRO A 216 8.29 18.51 -9.45
N PRO A 217 9.43 19.01 -9.96
CA PRO A 217 9.42 19.96 -11.08
C PRO A 217 8.78 19.41 -12.35
N THR A 218 8.92 18.10 -12.58
CA THR A 218 8.43 17.42 -13.79
C THR A 218 6.92 17.27 -13.85
N ALA A 219 6.21 17.55 -12.76
CA ALA A 219 4.74 17.44 -12.66
C ALA A 219 4.10 18.71 -12.05
N PHE A 220 4.83 19.83 -12.04
CA PHE A 220 4.37 21.09 -11.44
C PHE A 220 3.18 21.71 -12.19
N PRO A 221 2.14 22.29 -11.49
CA PRO A 221 1.94 22.31 -10.04
C PRO A 221 1.56 20.93 -9.47
N SER A 222 2.27 20.48 -8.44
CA SER A 222 2.04 19.20 -7.77
C SER A 222 2.64 19.22 -6.36
N GLY A 223 2.44 18.15 -5.59
CA GLY A 223 2.81 18.11 -4.17
C GLY A 223 1.71 18.70 -3.29
N ALA A 224 1.98 18.89 -2.00
CA ALA A 224 1.04 19.50 -1.08
C ALA A 224 1.12 21.04 -1.17
N ILE A 225 0.12 21.67 -1.75
CA ILE A 225 0.05 23.13 -1.88
C ILE A 225 -0.83 23.69 -0.76
N LYS A 226 -0.30 24.66 -0.02
CA LYS A 226 -1.04 25.35 1.05
C LYS A 226 -2.26 26.09 0.51
N CYS A 227 -3.39 25.94 1.18
CA CYS A 227 -4.64 26.63 0.90
C CYS A 227 -5.20 27.29 2.18
N LYS A 228 -6.40 27.85 2.14
CA LYS A 228 -6.97 28.62 3.25
C LYS A 228 -7.03 27.88 4.59
N ASP A 229 -7.31 26.58 4.58
CA ASP A 229 -7.58 25.77 5.78
C ASP A 229 -6.78 24.46 5.83
N GLY A 230 -5.71 24.36 5.05
CA GLY A 230 -4.86 23.18 5.01
C GLY A 230 -4.06 23.10 3.73
N HIS A 231 -4.05 21.91 3.09
CA HIS A 231 -3.31 21.67 1.86
C HIS A 231 -4.16 20.88 0.86
N VAL A 232 -3.83 21.03 -0.42
CA VAL A 232 -4.37 20.24 -1.53
C VAL A 232 -3.24 19.66 -2.38
N ALA A 233 -3.51 18.55 -3.03
CA ALA A 233 -2.58 17.91 -3.97
C ALA A 233 -3.19 17.98 -5.39
N PRO A 234 -2.81 18.95 -6.23
CA PRO A 234 -3.23 19.00 -7.61
C PRO A 234 -2.43 18.03 -8.47
N GLY A 235 -3.08 17.42 -9.46
CA GLY A 235 -2.44 16.66 -10.52
C GLY A 235 -2.19 17.54 -11.74
N SER A 236 -1.01 17.42 -12.35
CA SER A 236 -0.63 18.15 -13.58
C SER A 236 0.08 17.22 -14.57
N ILE A 237 -0.37 15.97 -14.66
CA ILE A 237 0.28 14.94 -15.48
C ILE A 237 -0.29 14.91 -16.90
N ARG A 238 -1.63 14.96 -17.02
CA ARG A 238 -2.31 14.97 -18.32
C ARG A 238 -2.46 16.40 -18.87
N PRO A 239 -2.50 16.56 -20.19
CA PRO A 239 -2.80 17.88 -20.79
C PRO A 239 -4.07 18.52 -20.22
N ILE A 240 -5.15 17.74 -20.07
CA ILE A 240 -6.42 18.22 -19.52
C ILE A 240 -6.31 18.75 -18.08
N ASP A 241 -5.40 18.19 -17.27
CA ASP A 241 -5.17 18.70 -15.90
C ASP A 241 -4.64 20.14 -15.94
N TRP A 242 -3.70 20.44 -16.85
CA TRP A 242 -3.17 21.78 -17.04
C TRP A 242 -4.20 22.75 -17.62
N GLU A 243 -4.96 22.32 -18.60
CA GLU A 243 -6.04 23.12 -19.21
C GLU A 243 -7.06 23.55 -18.13
N MET A 244 -7.53 22.61 -17.32
CA MET A 244 -8.48 22.89 -16.25
C MET A 244 -7.90 23.81 -15.17
N GLN A 245 -6.64 23.61 -14.80
CA GLN A 245 -5.95 24.50 -13.87
C GLN A 245 -5.88 25.93 -14.40
N CYS A 246 -5.48 26.13 -15.65
CA CYS A 246 -5.44 27.46 -16.25
C CYS A 246 -6.81 28.15 -16.25
N LEU A 247 -7.88 27.40 -16.53
CA LEU A 247 -9.25 27.94 -16.47
C LEU A 247 -9.63 28.33 -15.05
N PHE A 248 -9.36 27.49 -14.05
CA PHE A 248 -9.68 27.78 -12.65
C PHE A 248 -8.86 28.95 -12.08
N TYR A 249 -7.59 29.07 -12.48
CA TYR A 249 -6.74 30.19 -12.06
C TYR A 249 -7.09 31.52 -12.78
N GLY A 250 -7.94 31.46 -13.82
CA GLY A 250 -8.31 32.63 -14.62
C GLY A 250 -7.20 33.12 -15.55
N ILE A 251 -6.41 32.20 -16.07
CA ILE A 251 -5.27 32.45 -16.97
C ILE A 251 -5.35 31.55 -18.23
N PRO A 252 -6.47 31.57 -18.98
CA PRO A 252 -6.68 30.68 -20.12
C PRO A 252 -5.62 30.85 -21.23
N GLU A 253 -4.96 32.00 -21.31
CA GLU A 253 -3.88 32.28 -22.26
C GLU A 253 -2.65 31.36 -22.08
N TRP A 254 -2.48 30.72 -20.92
CA TRP A 254 -1.39 29.78 -20.68
C TRP A 254 -1.66 28.38 -21.27
N ILE A 255 -2.89 28.07 -21.66
CA ILE A 255 -3.26 26.76 -22.21
C ILE A 255 -2.48 26.46 -23.49
N ASP A 256 -2.37 27.44 -24.38
CA ASP A 256 -1.74 27.30 -25.70
C ASP A 256 -0.29 27.78 -25.73
N ASP A 257 0.24 28.31 -24.64
CA ASP A 257 1.64 28.71 -24.55
C ASP A 257 2.57 27.50 -24.69
N PRO A 258 3.44 27.43 -25.72
CA PRO A 258 4.30 26.27 -25.99
C PRO A 258 5.28 25.93 -24.85
N GLU A 259 5.70 26.92 -24.07
CA GLU A 259 6.61 26.73 -22.93
C GLU A 259 5.87 26.23 -21.69
N LEU A 260 4.64 26.66 -21.47
CA LEU A 260 3.84 26.29 -20.29
C LEU A 260 3.01 25.01 -20.51
N ARG A 261 2.54 24.78 -21.73
CA ARG A 261 1.79 23.55 -22.10
C ARG A 261 2.65 22.29 -21.94
N ASN A 262 3.94 22.37 -22.27
CA ASN A 262 4.86 21.25 -22.10
C ASN A 262 5.36 21.17 -20.66
N ARG A 263 5.00 20.11 -19.95
CA ARG A 263 5.35 19.92 -18.53
C ARG A 263 6.85 19.97 -18.23
N LEU A 264 7.71 19.52 -19.16
CA LEU A 264 9.16 19.55 -18.97
C LEU A 264 9.74 20.96 -19.17
N ARG A 265 9.18 21.74 -20.12
CA ARG A 265 9.58 23.15 -20.32
C ARG A 265 9.07 24.04 -19.21
N ARG A 266 7.89 23.73 -18.66
CA ARG A 266 7.26 24.45 -17.54
C ARG A 266 8.18 24.60 -16.33
N GLN A 267 9.14 23.66 -16.12
CA GLN A 267 10.06 23.70 -14.99
C GLN A 267 10.85 25.00 -14.87
N SER A 268 11.27 25.60 -15.99
CA SER A 268 12.00 26.88 -16.01
C SER A 268 11.13 28.08 -15.61
N HIS A 269 9.81 27.92 -15.57
CA HIS A 269 8.83 28.96 -15.26
C HIS A 269 8.17 28.82 -13.88
N ILE A 270 8.62 27.87 -13.06
CA ILE A 270 8.03 27.59 -11.73
C ILE A 270 7.89 28.83 -10.86
N PRO A 271 8.87 29.73 -10.70
CA PRO A 271 8.72 30.92 -9.88
C PRO A 271 7.59 31.83 -10.35
N MET A 272 7.48 32.08 -11.67
CA MET A 272 6.43 32.90 -12.26
C MET A 272 5.04 32.24 -12.04
N ILE A 273 4.95 30.94 -12.20
CA ILE A 273 3.70 30.20 -12.00
C ILE A 273 3.29 30.28 -10.54
N TRP A 274 4.21 30.07 -9.59
CA TRP A 274 3.94 30.19 -8.15
C TRP A 274 3.37 31.56 -7.78
N GLU A 275 4.01 32.63 -8.22
CA GLU A 275 3.54 33.99 -7.97
C GLU A 275 2.08 34.17 -8.38
N LYS A 276 1.69 33.57 -9.49
CA LYS A 276 0.36 33.72 -10.07
C LYS A 276 -0.71 32.84 -9.39
N ILE A 277 -0.37 31.58 -9.02
CA ILE A 277 -1.36 30.63 -8.52
C ILE A 277 -1.52 30.68 -6.99
N THR A 278 -0.49 31.08 -6.23
CA THR A 278 -0.52 31.10 -4.76
C THR A 278 -1.73 31.86 -4.19
N PRO A 279 -2.09 33.07 -4.69
CA PRO A 279 -3.25 33.79 -4.19
C PRO A 279 -4.57 33.02 -4.40
N TRP A 280 -4.69 32.32 -5.53
CA TRP A 280 -5.89 31.53 -5.84
C TRP A 280 -6.10 30.39 -4.82
N TYR A 281 -5.03 29.70 -4.42
CA TYR A 281 -5.09 28.67 -3.37
C TYR A 281 -5.37 29.28 -1.99
N ALA A 282 -4.71 30.37 -1.63
CA ALA A 282 -4.84 31.01 -0.33
C ALA A 282 -6.27 31.49 0.01
N GLU A 283 -7.06 31.82 -1.01
CA GLU A 283 -8.44 32.29 -0.86
C GLU A 283 -9.47 31.17 -0.69
N ARG A 284 -9.13 29.92 -1.00
CA ARG A 284 -10.06 28.79 -1.09
C ARG A 284 -9.74 27.72 -0.05
N SER A 285 -10.80 27.12 0.52
CA SER A 285 -10.65 25.93 1.36
C SER A 285 -10.27 24.70 0.53
N LYS A 286 -9.65 23.71 1.19
CA LYS A 286 -9.32 22.43 0.55
C LYS A 286 -10.56 21.73 -0.02
N ARG A 287 -11.72 21.90 0.64
CA ARG A 287 -12.98 21.33 0.19
C ARG A 287 -13.50 22.02 -1.07
N GLU A 288 -13.50 23.35 -1.13
CA GLU A 288 -13.90 24.10 -2.34
C GLU A 288 -13.06 23.71 -3.55
N ILE A 289 -11.74 23.53 -3.38
CA ILE A 289 -10.84 23.12 -4.46
C ILE A 289 -11.13 21.68 -4.91
N PHE A 290 -11.37 20.77 -3.96
CA PHE A 290 -11.72 19.40 -4.28
C PHE A 290 -13.09 19.28 -4.98
N ASP A 291 -14.07 20.09 -4.60
CA ASP A 291 -15.38 20.12 -5.27
C ASP A 291 -15.28 20.58 -6.73
N LEU A 292 -14.35 21.50 -7.05
CA LEU A 292 -14.03 21.84 -8.45
C LEU A 292 -13.46 20.63 -9.22
N ALA A 293 -12.60 19.85 -8.58
CA ALA A 293 -12.05 18.62 -9.18
C ALA A 293 -13.15 17.56 -9.39
N LEU A 294 -14.04 17.36 -8.42
CA LEU A 294 -15.17 16.43 -8.54
C LEU A 294 -16.11 16.80 -9.71
N GLY A 295 -16.30 18.08 -9.98
CA GLY A 295 -17.15 18.59 -11.06
C GLY A 295 -16.47 18.72 -12.42
N SER A 296 -15.22 18.26 -12.57
CA SER A 296 -14.42 18.46 -13.78
C SER A 296 -13.51 17.25 -14.06
N PRO A 297 -12.86 17.16 -15.23
CA PRO A 297 -11.87 16.14 -15.51
C PRO A 297 -10.51 16.37 -14.83
N TRP A 298 -10.36 17.45 -14.05
CA TRP A 298 -9.13 17.72 -13.30
C TRP A 298 -8.94 16.73 -12.15
N ALA A 299 -7.72 16.23 -12.00
CA ALA A 299 -7.33 15.41 -10.87
C ALA A 299 -6.78 16.31 -9.74
N ALA A 300 -7.45 16.37 -8.61
CA ALA A 300 -6.93 16.99 -7.39
C ALA A 300 -7.52 16.31 -6.15
N GLY A 301 -6.84 16.43 -5.01
CA GLY A 301 -7.30 15.88 -3.73
C GLY A 301 -6.99 16.80 -2.56
N MET A 302 -7.74 16.63 -1.47
CA MET A 302 -7.46 17.27 -0.19
C MET A 302 -6.35 16.54 0.55
N VAL A 303 -5.46 17.24 1.24
CA VAL A 303 -4.64 16.60 2.28
C VAL A 303 -5.55 16.37 3.49
N MET A 304 -6.04 15.13 3.63
CA MET A 304 -7.00 14.78 4.66
C MET A 304 -6.29 14.42 5.96
N THR A 305 -6.79 15.00 7.04
CA THR A 305 -6.46 14.60 8.40
C THR A 305 -7.30 13.39 8.82
N PRO A 306 -6.92 12.63 9.86
CA PRO A 306 -7.78 11.59 10.44
C PRO A 306 -9.17 12.10 10.85
N LEU A 307 -9.28 13.32 11.40
CA LEU A 307 -10.56 13.93 11.73
C LEU A 307 -11.41 14.27 10.48
N ASP A 308 -10.78 14.71 9.38
CA ASP A 308 -11.48 14.87 8.10
C ASP A 308 -12.04 13.53 7.60
N ALA A 309 -11.27 12.45 7.73
CA ALA A 309 -11.68 11.12 7.30
C ALA A 309 -12.85 10.55 8.12
N LEU A 310 -12.86 10.77 9.44
CA LEU A 310 -13.98 10.37 10.29
C LEU A 310 -15.29 11.10 9.96
N ALA A 311 -15.20 12.29 9.36
CA ALA A 311 -16.34 13.07 8.93
C ALA A 311 -16.60 13.00 7.40
N ASP A 312 -15.87 12.14 6.68
CA ASP A 312 -15.92 12.09 5.22
C ASP A 312 -17.14 11.34 4.70
N PRO A 313 -18.00 12.00 3.89
CA PRO A 313 -19.25 11.41 3.41
C PRO A 313 -19.01 10.24 2.44
N HIS A 314 -17.84 10.13 1.81
CA HIS A 314 -17.53 9.04 0.90
C HIS A 314 -17.15 7.77 1.67
N LEU A 315 -16.27 7.88 2.66
CA LEU A 315 -15.89 6.75 3.52
C LEU A 315 -17.10 6.20 4.30
N ASP A 316 -18.00 7.10 4.75
CA ASP A 316 -19.26 6.72 5.40
C ASP A 316 -20.21 5.99 4.42
N ALA A 317 -20.51 6.58 3.26
CA ALA A 317 -21.40 5.98 2.26
C ALA A 317 -20.91 4.62 1.76
N ARG A 318 -19.59 4.40 1.73
CA ARG A 318 -19.00 3.12 1.37
C ARG A 318 -18.98 2.12 2.52
N GLY A 319 -19.29 2.54 3.75
CA GLY A 319 -19.23 1.70 4.95
C GLY A 319 -17.80 1.21 5.24
N TYR A 320 -16.80 2.04 4.92
CA TYR A 320 -15.40 1.76 5.21
C TYR A 320 -15.08 1.90 6.69
N LEU A 321 -15.64 2.92 7.31
CA LEU A 321 -15.55 3.17 8.73
C LEU A 321 -16.64 2.41 9.49
N GLY A 322 -16.30 1.89 10.64
CA GLY A 322 -17.25 1.17 11.51
C GLY A 322 -16.77 1.13 12.94
N THR A 323 -17.60 0.55 13.80
CA THR A 323 -17.33 0.46 15.23
C THR A 323 -16.39 -0.70 15.54
N ILE A 324 -15.33 -0.41 16.28
CA ILE A 324 -14.45 -1.38 16.92
C ILE A 324 -14.73 -1.31 18.42
N VAL A 325 -15.07 -2.45 19.02
CA VAL A 325 -15.34 -2.55 20.47
C VAL A 325 -14.08 -2.97 21.20
N THR A 326 -13.60 -2.13 22.11
CA THR A 326 -12.47 -2.44 22.99
C THR A 326 -12.97 -2.72 24.42
N PRO A 327 -12.13 -3.25 25.31
CA PRO A 327 -12.48 -3.41 26.72
C PRO A 327 -12.88 -2.09 27.42
N GLN A 328 -12.38 -0.96 26.93
CA GLN A 328 -12.59 0.36 27.55
C GLN A 328 -13.68 1.18 26.87
N ALA A 329 -13.77 1.13 25.53
CA ALA A 329 -14.64 2.00 24.75
C ALA A 329 -15.01 1.39 23.38
N ALA A 330 -16.03 1.95 22.75
CA ALA A 330 -16.30 1.76 21.33
C ALA A 330 -15.63 2.91 20.54
N VAL A 331 -14.89 2.58 19.51
CA VAL A 331 -14.16 3.55 18.68
C VAL A 331 -14.50 3.36 17.21
N THR A 332 -14.33 4.39 16.41
CA THR A 332 -14.48 4.31 14.95
C THR A 332 -13.13 4.04 14.30
N GLY A 333 -13.07 3.10 13.38
CA GLY A 333 -11.87 2.78 12.61
C GLY A 333 -12.19 2.06 11.31
N ALA A 334 -11.16 1.74 10.53
CA ALA A 334 -11.29 0.96 9.31
C ALA A 334 -11.69 -0.49 9.64
N VAL A 335 -12.78 -0.98 9.04
CA VAL A 335 -13.32 -2.31 9.40
C VAL A 335 -13.10 -3.39 8.34
N ARG A 336 -12.71 -3.02 7.12
CA ARG A 336 -12.43 -3.96 6.02
C ARG A 336 -11.48 -3.36 4.97
N PRO A 337 -10.65 -4.19 4.31
CA PRO A 337 -9.68 -3.69 3.32
C PRO A 337 -10.28 -3.42 1.94
N PHE A 338 -11.45 -4.01 1.63
CA PHE A 338 -12.19 -3.83 0.38
C PHE A 338 -13.65 -4.23 0.57
N LYS A 339 -14.47 -3.97 -0.43
CA LYS A 339 -15.91 -4.21 -0.44
C LYS A 339 -16.24 -5.32 -1.43
N ALA A 340 -17.12 -6.23 -1.03
CA ALA A 340 -17.73 -7.19 -1.93
C ALA A 340 -19.22 -7.36 -1.57
N PRO A 341 -20.12 -7.52 -2.54
CA PRO A 341 -21.54 -7.72 -2.26
C PRO A 341 -21.76 -8.93 -1.35
N GLY A 342 -22.58 -8.75 -0.32
CA GLY A 342 -22.92 -9.82 0.60
C GLY A 342 -21.83 -10.20 1.63
N LEU A 343 -20.73 -9.45 1.72
CA LEU A 343 -19.80 -9.63 2.84
C LEU A 343 -20.49 -9.29 4.16
N PRO A 344 -20.51 -10.20 5.15
CA PRO A 344 -21.08 -9.90 6.44
C PRO A 344 -20.22 -8.86 7.17
N VAL A 345 -20.86 -8.05 8.01
CA VAL A 345 -20.14 -7.27 9.02
C VAL A 345 -19.64 -8.26 10.06
N LEU A 346 -18.32 -8.43 10.12
CA LEU A 346 -17.68 -9.33 11.07
C LEU A 346 -17.54 -8.67 12.44
N ASP A 347 -17.40 -9.51 13.49
CA ASP A 347 -17.07 -9.02 14.84
C ASP A 347 -15.76 -8.22 14.79
N GLN A 348 -15.81 -6.98 15.24
CA GLN A 348 -14.68 -6.06 15.30
C GLN A 348 -14.24 -5.81 16.75
N ARG A 349 -14.33 -6.83 17.60
CA ARG A 349 -13.95 -6.73 19.01
C ARG A 349 -12.44 -6.93 19.19
N VAL A 350 -11.83 -6.13 20.08
CA VAL A 350 -10.48 -6.31 20.61
C VAL A 350 -10.56 -6.97 21.97
N ARG A 351 -9.77 -8.00 22.20
CA ARG A 351 -9.77 -8.79 23.45
C ARG A 351 -8.87 -8.14 24.50
N ALA A 352 -9.29 -8.27 25.78
CA ALA A 352 -8.47 -7.88 26.92
C ALA A 352 -7.25 -8.80 27.07
N VAL A 353 -6.23 -8.33 27.82
CA VAL A 353 -5.10 -9.20 28.23
C VAL A 353 -5.63 -10.35 29.09
N GLY A 354 -5.23 -11.59 28.77
CA GLY A 354 -5.66 -12.79 29.49
C GLY A 354 -7.10 -13.24 29.19
N GLU A 355 -7.83 -12.53 28.33
CA GLU A 355 -9.10 -13.04 27.81
C GLU A 355 -8.83 -14.22 26.87
N SER A 356 -9.46 -15.35 27.13
CA SER A 356 -9.29 -16.56 26.32
C SER A 356 -10.61 -16.97 25.69
N ASP A 357 -10.61 -17.02 24.37
CA ASP A 357 -11.72 -17.60 23.60
C ASP A 357 -11.50 -19.11 23.42
N THR A 358 -12.59 -19.86 23.33
CA THR A 358 -12.51 -21.25 22.89
C THR A 358 -12.45 -21.27 21.36
N PRO A 359 -11.32 -21.67 20.74
CA PRO A 359 -11.25 -21.78 19.30
C PRO A 359 -12.34 -22.71 18.76
N PRO A 360 -13.03 -22.38 17.66
CA PRO A 360 -14.03 -23.26 17.07
C PRO A 360 -13.41 -24.63 16.74
N SER A 361 -14.19 -25.70 16.89
CA SER A 361 -13.72 -27.04 16.51
C SER A 361 -13.35 -27.08 15.02
N SER A 362 -12.26 -27.77 14.70
CA SER A 362 -11.91 -28.00 13.30
C SER A 362 -12.92 -28.99 12.69
N ASN A 363 -13.51 -28.63 11.56
CA ASN A 363 -14.44 -29.52 10.85
C ASN A 363 -13.72 -30.69 10.12
N GLY A 364 -12.39 -30.78 10.25
CA GLY A 364 -11.57 -31.87 9.71
C GLY A 364 -11.50 -31.99 8.19
N THR A 365 -12.20 -31.14 7.43
CA THR A 365 -12.15 -31.18 5.97
C THR A 365 -10.96 -30.34 5.47
N PRO A 366 -9.96 -30.95 4.83
CA PRO A 366 -8.84 -30.21 4.27
C PRO A 366 -9.31 -29.20 3.20
N LEU A 367 -8.71 -28.02 3.17
CA LEU A 367 -8.90 -27.07 2.10
C LEU A 367 -8.37 -27.66 0.78
N GLN A 368 -9.20 -27.64 -0.25
CA GLN A 368 -8.80 -28.07 -1.60
C GLN A 368 -8.70 -26.82 -2.50
N LEU A 369 -7.49 -26.30 -2.63
CA LEU A 369 -7.20 -25.12 -3.44
C LEU A 369 -6.36 -25.54 -4.65
N ARG A 370 -6.68 -24.98 -5.82
CA ARG A 370 -5.91 -25.23 -7.03
C ARG A 370 -4.51 -24.62 -6.93
N PRO A 371 -3.46 -25.33 -7.41
CA PRO A 371 -2.10 -24.78 -7.43
C PRO A 371 -2.00 -23.62 -8.44
N PHE A 372 -1.01 -22.75 -8.25
CA PHE A 372 -0.86 -21.53 -9.05
C PHE A 372 -0.64 -21.77 -10.55
N ASN A 373 0.05 -22.84 -10.92
CA ASN A 373 0.28 -23.19 -12.33
C ASN A 373 -0.99 -23.66 -13.08
N GLU A 374 -2.09 -23.85 -12.38
CA GLU A 374 -3.42 -24.11 -12.96
C GLU A 374 -4.29 -22.84 -13.04
N LEU A 375 -3.81 -21.71 -12.53
CA LEU A 375 -4.56 -20.46 -12.50
C LEU A 375 -4.13 -19.53 -13.63
N ARG A 376 -5.11 -18.88 -14.24
CA ARG A 376 -4.94 -17.86 -15.26
C ARG A 376 -5.68 -16.59 -14.85
N VAL A 377 -4.99 -15.46 -14.86
CA VAL A 377 -5.54 -14.15 -14.50
C VAL A 377 -5.41 -13.20 -15.67
N ILE A 378 -6.51 -12.55 -16.00
CA ILE A 378 -6.55 -11.45 -16.97
C ILE A 378 -6.21 -10.15 -16.24
N GLU A 379 -5.33 -9.37 -16.82
CA GLU A 379 -4.94 -8.06 -16.30
C GLU A 379 -5.33 -6.96 -17.27
N MET A 380 -6.37 -6.19 -16.94
CA MET A 380 -6.82 -4.99 -17.66
C MET A 380 -6.40 -3.76 -16.86
N THR A 381 -5.12 -3.47 -16.85
CA THR A 381 -4.54 -2.43 -15.97
C THR A 381 -3.56 -1.54 -16.71
N ILE A 382 -3.34 -0.33 -16.18
CA ILE A 382 -2.37 0.65 -16.67
C ILE A 382 -1.53 1.21 -15.51
N SER A 383 -0.43 1.86 -15.84
CA SER A 383 0.48 2.51 -14.90
C SER A 383 1.12 1.53 -13.90
N TRP A 384 0.90 1.65 -12.59
CA TRP A 384 1.59 0.86 -11.59
C TRP A 384 0.68 0.05 -10.66
N ALA A 385 -0.34 0.66 -10.04
CA ALA A 385 -1.16 0.03 -9.00
C ALA A 385 -1.76 -1.33 -9.43
N GLY A 386 -2.36 -1.38 -10.62
CA GLY A 386 -2.93 -2.62 -11.16
C GLY A 386 -1.87 -3.61 -11.62
N PRO A 387 -0.87 -3.20 -12.44
CA PRO A 387 0.21 -4.08 -12.87
C PRO A 387 1.02 -4.71 -11.74
N TYR A 388 1.06 -4.10 -10.56
CA TYR A 388 1.69 -4.67 -9.37
C TYR A 388 1.13 -6.06 -9.01
N VAL A 389 -0.17 -6.28 -9.18
CA VAL A 389 -0.80 -7.59 -8.90
C VAL A 389 -0.19 -8.70 -9.73
N GLY A 390 -0.07 -8.48 -11.04
CA GLY A 390 0.56 -9.44 -11.94
C GLY A 390 2.05 -9.63 -11.66
N ASN A 391 2.75 -8.59 -11.22
CA ASN A 391 4.15 -8.70 -10.80
C ASN A 391 4.36 -9.59 -9.57
N VAL A 392 3.41 -9.60 -8.63
CA VAL A 392 3.44 -10.50 -7.48
C VAL A 392 3.07 -11.93 -7.86
N LEU A 393 2.04 -12.11 -8.71
CA LEU A 393 1.49 -13.44 -9.01
C LEU A 393 2.28 -14.22 -10.06
N SER A 394 2.84 -13.54 -11.06
CA SER A 394 3.57 -14.20 -12.16
C SER A 394 4.79 -15.01 -11.67
N PRO A 395 5.65 -14.50 -10.76
CA PRO A 395 6.75 -15.30 -10.21
C PRO A 395 6.29 -16.51 -9.37
N LEU A 396 5.06 -16.48 -8.86
CA LEU A 396 4.47 -17.59 -8.10
C LEU A 396 3.91 -18.70 -9.00
N GLY A 397 3.93 -18.50 -10.34
CA GLY A 397 3.51 -19.47 -11.32
C GLY A 397 2.12 -19.26 -11.91
N VAL A 398 1.40 -18.19 -11.54
CA VAL A 398 0.13 -17.82 -12.17
C VAL A 398 0.36 -17.34 -13.60
N GLU A 399 -0.41 -17.84 -14.57
CA GLU A 399 -0.39 -17.29 -15.92
C GLU A 399 -1.14 -15.94 -15.94
N VAL A 400 -0.39 -14.84 -16.09
CA VAL A 400 -0.95 -13.49 -16.16
C VAL A 400 -0.99 -13.02 -17.62
N ILE A 401 -2.19 -12.71 -18.11
CA ILE A 401 -2.41 -12.19 -19.46
C ILE A 401 -2.80 -10.72 -19.38
N LYS A 402 -1.87 -9.85 -19.77
CA LYS A 402 -2.10 -8.41 -19.83
C LYS A 402 -2.78 -8.03 -21.14
N ILE A 403 -3.97 -7.46 -21.03
CA ILE A 403 -4.70 -6.92 -22.18
C ILE A 403 -4.22 -5.50 -22.46
N GLU A 404 -3.82 -5.26 -23.69
CA GLU A 404 -3.31 -3.97 -24.13
C GLU A 404 -4.09 -3.44 -25.34
N SER A 405 -4.04 -2.11 -25.53
CA SER A 405 -4.51 -1.41 -26.71
C SER A 405 -3.32 -0.74 -27.42
N THR A 406 -3.39 -0.66 -28.74
CA THR A 406 -2.40 0.10 -29.53
C THR A 406 -2.76 1.58 -29.67
N ALA A 407 -3.97 1.97 -29.24
CA ALA A 407 -4.43 3.35 -29.30
C ALA A 407 -5.58 3.59 -28.29
N PRO A 408 -5.33 4.24 -27.13
CA PRO A 408 -4.02 4.68 -26.64
C PRO A 408 -3.19 3.54 -26.02
N PHE A 409 -1.87 3.69 -26.04
CA PHE A 409 -0.96 2.85 -25.25
C PHE A 409 -1.07 3.14 -23.75
N ASP A 410 -0.62 2.20 -22.91
CA ASP A 410 -0.30 2.48 -21.50
C ASP A 410 0.70 3.66 -21.42
N GLY A 411 0.44 4.62 -20.54
CA GLY A 411 1.29 5.80 -20.34
C GLY A 411 2.75 5.45 -20.03
N PHE A 412 3.01 4.32 -19.38
CA PHE A 412 4.37 3.85 -19.09
C PHE A 412 5.10 3.32 -20.33
N ARG A 413 4.38 2.89 -21.38
CA ARG A 413 4.99 2.59 -22.70
C ARG A 413 5.36 3.83 -23.48
N THR A 414 4.59 4.92 -23.32
CA THR A 414 4.77 6.15 -24.10
C THR A 414 5.74 7.15 -23.48
N GLN A 415 6.21 6.91 -22.27
CA GLN A 415 7.32 7.69 -21.70
C GLN A 415 8.56 7.43 -22.56
N ARG A 416 8.88 8.44 -23.37
CA ARG A 416 9.99 8.31 -24.31
C ARG A 416 11.30 8.12 -23.55
N PRO A 417 12.20 7.25 -24.03
CA PRO A 417 13.53 7.11 -23.45
C PRO A 417 14.28 8.43 -23.30
N TYR A 418 13.99 9.41 -24.17
CA TYR A 418 14.61 10.75 -24.16
C TYR A 418 14.24 11.58 -22.92
N ASP A 419 13.07 11.37 -22.34
CA ASP A 419 12.64 12.15 -21.18
C ASP A 419 13.42 11.73 -19.92
N HIS A 420 14.03 10.53 -19.94
CA HIS A 420 14.72 9.93 -18.81
C HIS A 420 16.08 9.29 -19.15
N GLY A 421 16.60 9.53 -20.36
CA GLY A 421 17.82 8.90 -20.87
C GLY A 421 17.57 7.54 -21.53
N MET A 422 18.30 7.26 -22.62
CA MET A 422 18.29 5.95 -23.29
C MET A 422 19.39 5.06 -22.72
N ARG A 423 19.05 3.78 -22.48
CA ARG A 423 20.07 2.78 -22.22
C ARG A 423 20.89 2.57 -23.51
N PRO A 424 22.21 2.49 -23.44
CA PRO A 424 23.03 2.10 -24.58
C PRO A 424 22.52 0.78 -25.21
N GLY A 425 22.36 0.77 -26.53
CA GLY A 425 21.83 -0.37 -27.29
C GLY A 425 20.31 -0.35 -27.51
N GLN A 426 19.60 0.73 -27.13
CA GLN A 426 18.17 0.92 -27.42
C GLN A 426 17.91 1.88 -28.60
N GLU A 427 18.96 2.39 -29.23
CA GLU A 427 18.89 3.34 -30.33
C GLU A 427 18.07 2.80 -31.51
N ASP A 428 18.20 1.51 -31.82
CA ASP A 428 17.48 0.86 -32.91
C ASP A 428 15.97 0.84 -32.67
N LEU A 429 15.51 0.72 -31.40
CA LEU A 429 14.07 0.74 -31.09
C LEU A 429 13.42 2.07 -31.43
N VAL A 430 14.17 3.15 -31.33
CA VAL A 430 13.71 4.49 -31.70
C VAL A 430 13.73 4.67 -33.22
N HIS A 431 14.77 4.19 -33.88
CA HIS A 431 14.89 4.22 -35.34
C HIS A 431 13.73 3.43 -36.02
N ASP A 432 13.37 2.29 -35.46
CA ASP A 432 12.30 1.43 -35.97
C ASP A 432 10.89 1.89 -35.54
N ASN A 433 10.76 3.07 -34.94
CA ASN A 433 9.52 3.60 -34.36
C ASN A 433 8.88 2.66 -33.31
N ARG A 434 9.70 1.86 -32.64
CA ARG A 434 9.31 0.90 -31.57
C ARG A 434 9.63 1.42 -30.17
N PHE A 435 9.67 2.74 -29.99
CA PHE A 435 9.99 3.40 -28.71
C PHE A 435 9.14 2.89 -27.54
N TYR A 436 7.93 2.42 -27.80
CA TYR A 436 7.02 1.85 -26.79
C TYR A 436 7.52 0.53 -26.17
N GLU A 437 8.51 -0.13 -26.78
CA GLU A 437 9.15 -1.31 -26.20
C GLU A 437 10.32 -0.94 -25.27
N ALA A 438 10.87 0.27 -25.39
CA ALA A 438 11.94 0.78 -24.57
C ALA A 438 11.47 1.42 -23.24
N GLY A 439 10.16 1.41 -22.97
CA GLY A 439 9.58 2.00 -21.76
C GLY A 439 10.09 1.33 -20.47
N GLY A 440 11.10 1.93 -19.80
CA GLY A 440 11.71 1.34 -18.61
C GLY A 440 10.73 1.08 -17.47
N LEU A 441 9.81 2.02 -17.22
CA LEU A 441 8.77 1.84 -16.21
C LEU A 441 7.79 0.73 -16.57
N PHE A 442 7.38 0.65 -17.85
CA PHE A 442 6.52 -0.44 -18.30
C PHE A 442 7.19 -1.80 -18.10
N ASN A 443 8.46 -1.92 -18.46
CA ASN A 443 9.22 -3.16 -18.33
C ASN A 443 9.43 -3.55 -16.85
N ALA A 444 9.61 -2.57 -15.96
CA ALA A 444 9.75 -2.83 -14.53
C ALA A 444 8.48 -3.46 -13.92
N VAL A 445 7.28 -2.98 -14.31
CA VAL A 445 6.01 -3.40 -13.69
C VAL A 445 5.25 -4.49 -14.47
N ASN A 446 5.84 -5.06 -15.53
CA ASN A 446 5.18 -6.10 -16.35
C ASN A 446 6.02 -7.36 -16.57
N LYS A 447 6.94 -7.63 -15.66
CA LYS A 447 7.81 -8.81 -15.72
C LYS A 447 6.99 -10.11 -15.66
N GLY A 448 7.35 -11.10 -16.48
CA GLY A 448 6.77 -12.45 -16.47
C GLY A 448 5.35 -12.56 -17.02
N LYS A 449 4.72 -11.47 -17.47
CA LYS A 449 3.37 -11.47 -18.03
C LYS A 449 3.39 -11.78 -19.54
N ARG A 450 2.26 -12.27 -20.04
CA ARG A 450 1.99 -12.41 -21.49
C ARG A 450 1.17 -11.23 -21.97
N GLY A 451 1.64 -10.51 -22.98
CA GLY A 451 0.88 -9.43 -23.62
C GLY A 451 -0.13 -9.97 -24.62
N CYS A 452 -1.33 -9.40 -24.64
CA CYS A 452 -2.38 -9.70 -25.61
C CYS A 452 -3.03 -8.39 -26.04
N VAL A 453 -3.02 -8.10 -27.34
CA VAL A 453 -3.66 -6.91 -27.90
C VAL A 453 -5.07 -7.24 -28.35
N ILE A 454 -6.08 -6.60 -27.75
CA ILE A 454 -7.49 -6.77 -28.07
C ILE A 454 -8.16 -5.41 -28.15
N ASN A 455 -8.84 -5.14 -29.29
CA ASN A 455 -9.72 -3.97 -29.41
C ASN A 455 -11.10 -4.26 -28.82
N LEU A 456 -11.29 -3.95 -27.55
CA LEU A 456 -12.55 -4.18 -26.83
C LEU A 456 -13.72 -3.29 -27.32
N ALA A 457 -13.47 -2.29 -28.14
CA ALA A 457 -14.51 -1.47 -28.75
C ALA A 457 -15.18 -2.17 -29.94
N SER A 458 -14.58 -3.23 -30.52
CA SER A 458 -15.18 -4.03 -31.59
C SER A 458 -15.91 -5.25 -31.03
N ASP A 459 -16.91 -5.75 -31.77
CA ASP A 459 -17.65 -6.94 -31.39
C ASP A 459 -16.79 -8.21 -31.45
N GLU A 460 -15.86 -8.29 -32.41
CA GLU A 460 -14.90 -9.38 -32.53
C GLU A 460 -13.94 -9.40 -31.34
N GLY A 461 -13.40 -8.22 -30.95
CA GLY A 461 -12.50 -8.11 -29.82
C GLY A 461 -13.21 -8.46 -28.51
N ARG A 462 -14.44 -8.01 -28.32
CA ARG A 462 -15.25 -8.36 -27.15
C ARG A 462 -15.56 -9.86 -27.10
N SER A 463 -15.89 -10.47 -28.23
CA SER A 463 -16.13 -11.93 -28.34
C SER A 463 -14.87 -12.73 -28.01
N ALA A 464 -13.70 -12.31 -28.51
CA ALA A 464 -12.41 -12.92 -28.19
C ALA A 464 -12.07 -12.79 -26.70
N PHE A 465 -12.36 -11.63 -26.10
CA PHE A 465 -12.17 -11.42 -24.68
C PHE A 465 -13.07 -12.33 -23.81
N LEU A 466 -14.33 -12.49 -24.17
CA LEU A 466 -15.24 -13.39 -23.45
C LEU A 466 -14.81 -14.87 -23.58
N GLU A 467 -14.20 -15.26 -24.71
CA GLU A 467 -13.60 -16.59 -24.84
C GLU A 467 -12.37 -16.76 -23.92
N LEU A 468 -11.58 -15.69 -23.74
CA LEU A 468 -10.47 -15.69 -22.77
C LEU A 468 -11.01 -15.81 -21.33
N VAL A 469 -12.11 -15.11 -20.98
CA VAL A 469 -12.79 -15.20 -19.67
C VAL A 469 -13.25 -16.63 -19.38
N ARG A 470 -13.79 -17.35 -20.39
CA ARG A 470 -14.22 -18.76 -20.25
C ARG A 470 -13.11 -19.67 -19.76
N ASN A 471 -11.87 -19.35 -20.14
CA ASN A 471 -10.67 -20.14 -19.87
C ASN A 471 -9.76 -19.49 -18.81
N SER A 472 -10.26 -18.56 -18.00
CA SER A 472 -9.51 -17.84 -16.99
C SER A 472 -10.23 -17.86 -15.64
N ASP A 473 -9.52 -17.54 -14.55
CA ASP A 473 -10.02 -17.62 -13.19
C ASP A 473 -10.39 -16.26 -12.60
N GLY A 474 -9.76 -15.19 -13.09
CA GLY A 474 -10.07 -13.86 -12.60
C GLY A 474 -9.56 -12.73 -13.47
N LEU A 475 -10.04 -11.54 -13.16
CA LEU A 475 -9.71 -10.27 -13.81
C LEU A 475 -9.34 -9.25 -12.73
N VAL A 476 -8.27 -8.49 -12.99
CA VAL A 476 -7.96 -7.26 -12.25
C VAL A 476 -8.05 -6.07 -13.19
N ALA A 477 -8.77 -5.01 -12.78
CA ALA A 477 -8.94 -3.79 -13.58
C ALA A 477 -8.81 -2.54 -12.70
N ASN A 478 -7.92 -1.61 -13.08
CA ASN A 478 -7.72 -0.34 -12.37
C ASN A 478 -8.26 0.88 -13.12
N PHE A 479 -9.19 0.68 -14.03
CA PHE A 479 -9.90 1.75 -14.73
C PHE A 479 -10.98 2.39 -13.84
N SER A 480 -11.45 3.58 -14.25
CA SER A 480 -12.60 4.24 -13.61
C SER A 480 -13.82 3.32 -13.57
N ALA A 481 -14.68 3.54 -12.58
CA ALA A 481 -15.82 2.67 -12.25
C ALA A 481 -16.76 2.34 -13.44
N HIS A 482 -16.91 3.26 -14.39
CA HIS A 482 -17.83 3.13 -15.52
C HIS A 482 -17.26 2.35 -16.73
N VAL A 483 -15.93 2.10 -16.79
CA VAL A 483 -15.28 1.57 -18.00
C VAL A 483 -15.72 0.16 -18.33
N LEU A 484 -15.67 -0.78 -17.39
CA LEU A 484 -16.08 -2.17 -17.65
C LEU A 484 -17.56 -2.27 -18.08
N PRO A 485 -18.53 -1.61 -17.38
CA PRO A 485 -19.92 -1.57 -17.83
C PRO A 485 -20.11 -0.96 -19.23
N GLN A 486 -19.40 0.12 -19.57
CA GLN A 486 -19.47 0.74 -20.90
C GLN A 486 -18.95 -0.17 -22.00
N LEU A 487 -18.01 -1.06 -21.70
CA LEU A 487 -17.53 -2.09 -22.63
C LEU A 487 -18.44 -3.32 -22.71
N GLY A 488 -19.54 -3.37 -21.91
CA GLY A 488 -20.40 -4.55 -21.79
C GLY A 488 -19.71 -5.72 -21.11
N LEU A 489 -18.77 -5.43 -20.19
CA LEU A 489 -17.99 -6.40 -19.43
C LEU A 489 -18.30 -6.27 -17.93
N ASP A 490 -19.56 -6.04 -17.57
CA ASP A 490 -20.02 -6.05 -16.19
C ASP A 490 -19.94 -7.47 -15.58
N PHE A 491 -20.01 -7.53 -14.25
CA PHE A 491 -19.84 -8.79 -13.52
C PHE A 491 -20.86 -9.86 -13.93
N GLU A 492 -22.11 -9.49 -14.21
CA GLU A 492 -23.14 -10.42 -14.64
C GLU A 492 -22.79 -11.05 -16.00
N THR A 493 -22.37 -10.23 -16.97
CA THR A 493 -21.91 -10.69 -18.29
C THR A 493 -20.74 -11.68 -18.17
N LEU A 494 -19.75 -11.35 -17.33
CA LEU A 494 -18.56 -12.19 -17.15
C LEU A 494 -18.89 -13.51 -16.45
N THR A 495 -19.75 -13.49 -15.42
CA THR A 495 -20.15 -14.71 -14.69
C THR A 495 -21.15 -15.58 -15.44
N ASN A 496 -21.93 -15.03 -16.39
CA ASN A 496 -22.71 -15.83 -17.32
C ASN A 496 -21.83 -16.68 -18.25
N VAL A 497 -20.60 -16.21 -18.54
CA VAL A 497 -19.61 -16.97 -19.34
C VAL A 497 -18.84 -17.96 -18.47
N ASN A 498 -18.44 -17.55 -17.27
CA ASN A 498 -17.71 -18.37 -16.30
C ASN A 498 -18.22 -18.11 -14.87
N PRO A 499 -19.09 -18.97 -14.32
CA PRO A 499 -19.68 -18.77 -12.98
C PRO A 499 -18.68 -18.71 -11.82
N ARG A 500 -17.44 -19.15 -12.04
CA ARG A 500 -16.36 -19.12 -11.03
C ARG A 500 -15.46 -17.89 -11.15
N PHE A 501 -15.72 -17.02 -12.13
CA PHE A 501 -14.83 -15.92 -12.48
C PHE A 501 -14.81 -14.84 -11.39
N VAL A 502 -13.62 -14.46 -10.96
CA VAL A 502 -13.39 -13.42 -9.95
C VAL A 502 -13.07 -12.11 -10.64
N VAL A 503 -13.70 -11.02 -10.21
CA VAL A 503 -13.43 -9.68 -10.74
C VAL A 503 -12.98 -8.76 -9.63
N VAL A 504 -11.78 -8.22 -9.73
CA VAL A 504 -11.26 -7.17 -8.83
C VAL A 504 -11.23 -5.85 -9.58
N ARG A 505 -12.06 -4.93 -9.15
CA ARG A 505 -12.08 -3.54 -9.65
C ARG A 505 -11.40 -2.66 -8.62
N MET A 506 -10.38 -1.90 -9.06
CA MET A 506 -9.58 -1.07 -8.16
C MET A 506 -9.42 0.39 -8.65
N PRO A 507 -10.55 1.12 -8.87
CA PRO A 507 -10.47 2.53 -9.17
C PRO A 507 -9.97 3.33 -7.96
N ALA A 508 -9.58 4.58 -8.17
CA ALA A 508 -9.01 5.44 -7.13
C ALA A 508 -9.90 5.54 -5.87
N PHE A 509 -11.21 5.71 -6.07
CA PHE A 509 -12.18 5.94 -4.98
C PHE A 509 -13.28 4.85 -4.89
N GLY A 510 -13.08 3.69 -5.50
CA GLY A 510 -14.10 2.63 -5.52
C GLY A 510 -15.15 2.82 -6.61
N VAL A 511 -16.03 1.82 -6.75
CA VAL A 511 -17.04 1.80 -7.82
C VAL A 511 -18.31 2.57 -7.47
N ASP A 512 -18.53 2.86 -6.20
CA ASP A 512 -19.70 3.61 -5.69
C ASP A 512 -19.28 4.73 -4.72
N GLY A 513 -20.26 5.47 -4.24
CA GLY A 513 -20.07 6.59 -3.31
C GLY A 513 -19.82 7.92 -4.01
N PRO A 514 -19.85 9.04 -3.25
CA PRO A 514 -19.79 10.41 -3.78
C PRO A 514 -18.57 10.73 -4.65
N TYR A 515 -17.42 10.06 -4.43
CA TYR A 515 -16.16 10.33 -5.16
C TYR A 515 -15.86 9.31 -6.27
N SER A 516 -16.77 8.38 -6.56
CA SER A 516 -16.52 7.29 -7.55
C SER A 516 -16.22 7.79 -8.97
N GLY A 517 -16.64 9.01 -9.31
CA GLY A 517 -16.34 9.68 -10.59
C GLY A 517 -15.02 10.46 -10.59
N ALA A 518 -14.39 10.67 -9.44
CA ALA A 518 -13.16 11.45 -9.33
C ALA A 518 -11.97 10.72 -9.95
N VAL A 519 -11.03 11.52 -10.49
CA VAL A 519 -9.75 11.01 -11.00
C VAL A 519 -8.71 11.07 -9.88
N GLY A 520 -8.00 9.96 -9.63
CA GLY A 520 -6.93 9.89 -8.65
C GLY A 520 -5.63 9.38 -9.26
N TYR A 521 -4.52 9.95 -8.80
CA TYR A 521 -3.16 9.47 -9.02
C TYR A 521 -2.54 9.11 -7.68
N GLY A 522 -1.41 8.43 -7.65
CA GLY A 522 -0.74 8.05 -6.41
C GLY A 522 -0.53 9.22 -5.45
N SER A 523 -0.10 10.40 -5.93
CA SER A 523 0.06 11.60 -5.10
C SER A 523 -1.25 12.14 -4.50
N ILE A 524 -2.36 12.02 -5.23
CA ILE A 524 -3.68 12.45 -4.77
C ILE A 524 -4.21 11.47 -3.72
N ILE A 525 -4.06 10.17 -3.96
CA ILE A 525 -4.45 9.13 -3.01
C ILE A 525 -3.60 9.21 -1.73
N GLU A 526 -2.30 9.53 -1.82
CA GLU A 526 -1.46 9.77 -0.65
C GLU A 526 -1.94 10.95 0.19
N ALA A 527 -2.29 12.05 -0.46
CA ALA A 527 -2.87 13.22 0.21
C ALA A 527 -4.16 12.86 0.94
N MET A 528 -5.07 12.13 0.28
CA MET A 528 -6.38 11.80 0.84
C MET A 528 -6.35 10.60 1.79
N GLY A 529 -5.34 9.74 1.74
CA GLY A 529 -5.22 8.50 2.53
C GLY A 529 -4.52 8.65 3.89
N GLY A 530 -4.35 9.88 4.41
CA GLY A 530 -3.84 10.17 5.75
C GLY A 530 -2.32 10.20 5.89
N VAL A 531 -1.57 9.57 5.00
CA VAL A 531 -0.10 9.59 5.03
C VAL A 531 0.43 10.97 4.68
N GLY A 532 -0.10 11.63 3.64
CA GLY A 532 0.34 12.97 3.23
C GLY A 532 0.19 14.05 4.30
N HIS A 533 -0.81 13.94 5.21
CA HIS A 533 -0.94 14.85 6.35
C HIS A 533 0.22 14.71 7.35
N ARG A 534 0.67 13.49 7.57
CA ARG A 534 1.74 13.13 8.53
C ARG A 534 3.14 13.23 7.92
N GLN A 535 3.24 13.27 6.58
CA GLN A 535 4.50 13.37 5.85
C GLN A 535 5.03 14.80 5.91
N GLY A 536 6.28 14.98 6.32
CA GLY A 536 6.95 16.28 6.40
C GLY A 536 7.90 16.37 7.59
N TYR A 537 8.79 17.36 7.54
CA TYR A 537 9.62 17.70 8.68
C TYR A 537 8.75 18.29 9.80
N GLU A 538 9.24 18.15 11.04
CA GLU A 538 8.55 18.69 12.21
C GLU A 538 8.39 20.21 12.07
N HIS A 539 7.21 20.72 12.38
CA HIS A 539 6.85 22.15 12.31
C HIS A 539 6.84 22.78 10.89
N GLU A 540 7.03 21.98 9.84
CA GLU A 540 6.92 22.44 8.45
C GLU A 540 5.56 22.10 7.82
N GLU A 541 5.37 22.48 6.55
CA GLU A 541 4.17 22.17 5.79
C GLU A 541 4.09 20.68 5.42
N ALA A 542 2.87 20.21 5.15
CA ALA A 542 2.65 18.83 4.70
C ALA A 542 3.32 18.56 3.35
N ARG A 543 3.73 17.32 3.12
CA ARG A 543 4.40 16.88 1.89
C ARG A 543 3.73 15.66 1.29
N ILE A 544 3.94 15.46 0.02
CA ILE A 544 3.63 14.22 -0.68
C ILE A 544 4.96 13.57 -1.03
N SER A 545 5.08 12.27 -0.79
CA SER A 545 6.30 11.52 -1.12
C SER A 545 6.52 11.49 -2.64
N ASN A 546 7.78 11.36 -3.05
CA ASN A 546 8.14 11.32 -4.48
C ASN A 546 8.13 9.90 -5.06
N ILE A 547 7.51 8.93 -4.36
CA ILE A 547 7.51 7.51 -4.75
C ILE A 547 6.16 6.99 -5.22
N TYR A 548 5.09 7.81 -5.14
CA TYR A 548 3.71 7.37 -5.44
C TYR A 548 3.31 6.12 -4.66
N PHE A 549 3.62 6.12 -3.38
CA PHE A 549 3.47 4.99 -2.45
C PHE A 549 2.08 4.32 -2.41
N PRO A 550 0.96 5.04 -2.65
CA PRO A 550 -0.36 4.42 -2.72
C PRO A 550 -0.54 3.38 -3.84
N ASP A 551 0.19 3.51 -4.95
CA ASP A 551 0.08 2.55 -6.06
C ASP A 551 0.45 1.12 -5.63
N PRO A 552 1.65 0.84 -5.10
CA PRO A 552 1.99 -0.50 -4.60
C PRO A 552 1.13 -0.90 -3.39
N THR A 553 0.75 0.02 -2.51
CA THR A 553 -0.17 -0.26 -1.40
C THR A 553 -1.51 -0.80 -1.92
N ALA A 554 -2.13 -0.14 -2.89
CA ALA A 554 -3.35 -0.62 -3.52
C ALA A 554 -3.13 -1.95 -4.26
N GLY A 555 -1.99 -2.13 -4.92
CA GLY A 555 -1.61 -3.38 -5.59
C GLY A 555 -1.50 -4.57 -4.64
N ILE A 556 -0.94 -4.36 -3.44
CA ILE A 556 -0.87 -5.38 -2.38
C ILE A 556 -2.27 -5.78 -1.91
N HIS A 557 -3.13 -4.79 -1.65
CA HIS A 557 -4.52 -5.06 -1.27
C HIS A 557 -5.31 -5.73 -2.39
N ALA A 558 -5.08 -5.37 -3.66
CA ALA A 558 -5.70 -6.01 -4.82
C ALA A 558 -5.21 -7.45 -5.01
N THR A 559 -3.94 -7.74 -4.70
CA THR A 559 -3.41 -9.10 -4.66
C THR A 559 -4.16 -9.94 -3.61
N ASN A 560 -4.34 -9.41 -2.39
CA ASN A 560 -5.15 -10.06 -1.36
C ASN A 560 -6.59 -10.26 -1.81
N ALA A 561 -7.20 -9.25 -2.43
CA ALA A 561 -8.57 -9.31 -2.94
C ALA A 561 -8.73 -10.44 -3.97
N LEU A 562 -7.83 -10.50 -4.94
CA LEU A 562 -7.87 -11.55 -5.97
C LEU A 562 -7.67 -12.95 -5.38
N LEU A 563 -6.65 -13.14 -4.51
CA LEU A 563 -6.41 -14.43 -3.85
C LEU A 563 -7.60 -14.85 -2.99
N THR A 564 -8.24 -13.91 -2.28
CA THR A 564 -9.46 -14.15 -1.49
C THR A 564 -10.62 -14.56 -2.39
N GLY A 565 -10.81 -13.91 -3.53
CA GLY A 565 -11.83 -14.31 -4.51
C GLY A 565 -11.58 -15.69 -5.11
N LEU A 566 -10.32 -16.00 -5.43
CA LEU A 566 -9.91 -17.33 -5.91
C LEU A 566 -10.09 -18.42 -4.85
N PHE A 567 -9.81 -18.11 -3.57
CA PHE A 567 -10.08 -19.01 -2.46
C PHE A 567 -11.59 -19.29 -2.35
N HIS A 568 -12.40 -18.25 -2.41
CA HIS A 568 -13.86 -18.39 -2.42
C HIS A 568 -14.35 -19.21 -3.61
N ALA A 569 -13.84 -18.97 -4.80
CA ALA A 569 -14.21 -19.71 -6.00
C ALA A 569 -13.82 -21.20 -5.94
N ASP A 570 -12.68 -21.52 -5.33
CA ASP A 570 -12.26 -22.90 -5.12
C ASP A 570 -13.13 -23.63 -4.09
N THR A 571 -13.53 -22.97 -3.02
CA THR A 571 -14.30 -23.59 -1.91
C THR A 571 -15.81 -23.64 -2.17
N THR A 572 -16.36 -22.70 -2.97
CA THR A 572 -17.81 -22.59 -3.20
C THR A 572 -18.25 -22.91 -4.63
N GLY A 573 -17.33 -22.93 -5.59
CA GLY A 573 -17.65 -23.07 -7.01
C GLY A 573 -18.20 -21.78 -7.65
N ARG A 574 -18.15 -20.63 -6.96
CA ARG A 574 -18.72 -19.34 -7.42
C ARG A 574 -17.68 -18.23 -7.37
N GLY A 575 -17.62 -17.42 -8.41
CA GLY A 575 -16.85 -16.20 -8.45
C GLY A 575 -17.46 -15.08 -7.61
N MET A 576 -16.74 -13.96 -7.49
CA MET A 576 -17.22 -12.75 -6.82
C MET A 576 -16.68 -11.50 -7.48
N GLU A 577 -17.42 -10.39 -7.35
CA GLU A 577 -16.92 -9.07 -7.66
C GLU A 577 -16.40 -8.40 -6.37
N ILE A 578 -15.21 -7.85 -6.46
CA ILE A 578 -14.55 -7.15 -5.37
C ILE A 578 -14.29 -5.72 -5.80
N ASP A 579 -14.79 -4.77 -5.00
CA ASP A 579 -14.55 -3.34 -5.15
C ASP A 579 -13.49 -2.88 -4.16
N LEU A 580 -12.31 -2.60 -4.66
CA LEU A 580 -11.19 -2.06 -3.92
C LEU A 580 -11.02 -0.59 -4.26
N SER A 581 -11.19 0.28 -3.28
CA SER A 581 -10.82 1.70 -3.38
C SER A 581 -9.35 1.87 -3.00
N GLN A 582 -8.54 2.45 -3.90
CA GLN A 582 -7.13 2.75 -3.59
C GLN A 582 -7.01 3.71 -2.41
N HIS A 583 -7.94 4.66 -2.30
CA HIS A 583 -8.06 5.59 -1.17
C HIS A 583 -8.28 4.85 0.16
N GLU A 584 -9.20 3.90 0.20
CA GLU A 584 -9.46 3.06 1.38
C GLU A 584 -8.25 2.18 1.72
N ALA A 585 -7.59 1.61 0.71
CA ALA A 585 -6.37 0.82 0.89
C ALA A 585 -5.26 1.64 1.56
N MET A 586 -5.10 2.93 1.20
CA MET A 586 -4.10 3.79 1.84
C MET A 586 -4.44 4.09 3.31
N TRP A 587 -5.73 4.29 3.64
CA TRP A 587 -6.14 4.47 5.04
C TRP A 587 -5.89 3.25 5.92
N GLN A 588 -5.80 2.03 5.37
CA GLN A 588 -5.38 0.86 6.15
C GLN A 588 -3.97 1.01 6.74
N HIS A 589 -3.08 1.75 6.05
CA HIS A 589 -1.72 2.05 6.49
C HIS A 589 -1.62 3.27 7.41
N SER A 590 -2.75 3.83 7.82
CA SER A 590 -2.89 4.92 8.79
C SER A 590 -4.05 4.67 9.78
N GLY A 591 -4.43 3.42 9.96
CA GLY A 591 -5.60 3.04 10.75
C GLY A 591 -5.45 3.38 12.25
N GLU A 592 -4.23 3.35 12.79
CA GLU A 592 -3.94 3.80 14.16
C GLU A 592 -4.27 5.28 14.34
N ALA A 593 -4.08 6.09 13.29
CA ALA A 593 -4.40 7.51 13.34
C ALA A 593 -5.91 7.78 13.35
N LEU A 594 -6.70 6.95 12.64
CA LEU A 594 -8.17 7.00 12.69
C LEU A 594 -8.68 6.64 14.10
N VAL A 595 -8.14 5.58 14.68
CA VAL A 595 -8.50 5.15 16.04
C VAL A 595 -8.15 6.23 17.07
N LEU A 596 -6.95 6.82 16.99
CA LEU A 596 -6.55 7.91 17.87
C LEU A 596 -7.48 9.12 17.74
N ALA A 597 -7.81 9.51 16.50
CA ALA A 597 -8.71 10.62 16.26
C ALA A 597 -10.11 10.35 16.82
N SER A 598 -10.60 9.11 16.72
CA SER A 598 -11.86 8.69 17.31
C SER A 598 -11.84 8.70 18.83
N LEU A 599 -10.75 8.26 19.47
CA LEU A 599 -10.61 8.22 20.93
C LEU A 599 -10.48 9.61 21.55
N HIS A 600 -9.66 10.46 20.94
CA HIS A 600 -9.19 11.70 21.59
C HIS A 600 -9.58 12.98 20.87
N GLY A 601 -10.24 12.92 19.70
CA GLY A 601 -10.63 14.10 18.95
C GLY A 601 -9.44 14.93 18.42
N ARG A 602 -8.27 14.32 18.20
CA ARG A 602 -7.05 14.97 17.75
C ARG A 602 -6.36 14.20 16.63
N ASN A 603 -5.55 14.89 15.83
CA ASN A 603 -4.74 14.29 14.76
C ASN A 603 -3.32 13.99 15.23
N ILE A 604 -2.67 12.99 14.66
CA ILE A 604 -1.21 12.81 14.76
C ILE A 604 -0.55 13.88 13.89
N GLY A 605 0.39 14.62 14.47
CA GLY A 605 1.20 15.61 13.75
C GLY A 605 2.31 15.01 12.87
N ARG A 606 3.06 15.89 12.20
CA ARG A 606 4.29 15.53 11.51
C ARG A 606 5.43 15.38 12.53
N MET A 607 6.18 14.32 12.43
CA MET A 607 7.26 13.98 13.37
C MET A 607 8.64 13.93 12.70
N GLY A 608 8.72 14.25 11.42
CA GLY A 608 9.97 14.08 10.66
C GLY A 608 10.44 12.63 10.68
N ASN A 609 11.69 12.44 11.08
CA ASN A 609 12.30 11.12 11.21
C ASN A 609 12.10 10.48 12.59
N ARG A 610 11.57 11.22 13.58
CA ARG A 610 11.34 10.70 14.95
C ARG A 610 10.29 9.57 14.93
N GLU A 611 10.46 8.67 15.88
CA GLU A 611 9.53 7.56 16.12
C GLU A 611 9.04 7.60 17.57
N PRO A 612 7.72 7.49 17.82
CA PRO A 612 7.17 7.51 19.17
C PRO A 612 7.73 6.36 20.01
N GLY A 613 8.23 6.71 21.22
CA GLY A 613 8.82 5.72 22.13
C GLY A 613 10.27 5.32 21.83
N VAL A 614 10.89 5.92 20.82
CA VAL A 614 12.32 5.76 20.50
C VAL A 614 13.05 7.05 20.83
N GLU A 615 14.08 6.99 21.70
CA GLU A 615 14.76 8.17 22.20
C GLU A 615 15.60 8.89 21.13
N VAL A 616 16.21 8.12 20.22
CA VAL A 616 16.96 8.63 19.07
C VAL A 616 16.55 7.88 17.82
N ALA A 617 15.92 8.57 16.88
CA ALA A 617 15.66 8.12 15.52
C ALA A 617 15.83 9.34 14.61
N THR A 618 16.94 9.42 13.87
CA THR A 618 17.31 10.60 13.08
C THR A 618 18.38 10.27 12.04
N PHE A 619 18.81 11.28 11.29
CA PHE A 619 19.99 11.21 10.44
C PHE A 619 21.14 12.05 10.98
N ALA A 620 22.33 11.46 11.02
CA ALA A 620 23.57 12.17 11.24
C ALA A 620 24.09 12.74 9.92
N SER A 621 24.35 14.04 9.86
CA SER A 621 25.11 14.64 8.76
C SER A 621 26.59 14.41 9.01
N THR A 622 27.23 13.59 8.18
CA THR A 622 28.69 13.40 8.22
C THR A 622 29.38 14.27 7.18
N SER A 623 30.70 14.27 7.12
CA SER A 623 31.45 15.10 6.15
C SER A 623 31.22 14.72 4.70
N ASP A 624 30.70 13.53 4.41
CA ASP A 624 30.54 12.96 3.09
C ASP A 624 29.12 12.48 2.75
N GLN A 625 28.27 12.15 3.75
CA GLN A 625 26.90 11.67 3.51
C GLN A 625 26.02 11.68 4.77
N TRP A 626 24.76 11.29 4.60
CA TRP A 626 23.82 11.08 5.70
C TRP A 626 23.86 9.64 6.20
N VAL A 627 23.82 9.44 7.52
CA VAL A 627 23.78 8.14 8.18
C VAL A 627 22.54 8.04 9.06
N ALA A 628 21.70 7.04 8.87
CA ALA A 628 20.55 6.80 9.74
C ALA A 628 21.01 6.25 11.10
N VAL A 629 20.46 6.79 12.17
CA VAL A 629 20.85 6.48 13.56
C VAL A 629 19.60 6.20 14.38
N VAL A 630 19.59 5.05 15.04
CA VAL A 630 18.55 4.68 16.01
C VAL A 630 19.21 4.20 17.29
N ALA A 631 18.74 4.72 18.42
CA ALA A 631 19.22 4.26 19.72
C ALA A 631 18.12 4.38 20.79
N THR A 632 18.11 3.41 21.72
CA THR A 632 17.17 3.33 22.84
C THR A 632 17.90 3.03 24.14
N GLY A 633 17.27 3.37 25.28
CA GLY A 633 17.74 3.05 26.61
C GLY A 633 19.14 3.60 26.89
N THR A 634 20.06 2.78 27.42
CA THR A 634 21.39 3.20 27.82
C THR A 634 22.30 3.67 26.68
N ALA A 635 21.98 3.29 25.43
CA ALA A 635 22.73 3.72 24.26
C ALA A 635 22.37 5.14 23.78
N ALA A 636 21.20 5.65 24.11
CA ALA A 636 20.71 6.95 23.62
C ALA A 636 21.61 8.13 24.00
N GLY A 637 22.07 8.17 25.27
CA GLY A 637 22.94 9.25 25.76
C GLY A 637 24.30 9.33 25.03
N PRO A 638 25.08 8.25 24.95
CA PRO A 638 26.33 8.21 24.20
C PRO A 638 26.15 8.53 22.70
N VAL A 639 25.09 8.00 22.08
CA VAL A 639 24.78 8.24 20.66
C VAL A 639 24.45 9.72 20.42
N THR A 640 23.67 10.36 21.30
CA THR A 640 23.40 11.81 21.22
C THR A 640 24.68 12.64 21.26
N GLN A 641 25.66 12.25 22.10
CA GLN A 641 26.96 12.95 22.15
C GLN A 641 27.77 12.78 20.86
N LEU A 642 27.70 11.59 20.24
CA LEU A 642 28.33 11.32 18.95
C LEU A 642 27.70 12.15 17.82
N LEU A 643 26.37 12.25 17.79
CA LEU A 643 25.63 13.05 16.81
C LEU A 643 26.10 14.53 16.79
N ASN A 644 26.41 15.11 17.94
CA ASN A 644 26.92 16.49 18.05
C ASN A 644 28.25 16.72 17.34
N ARG A 645 28.98 15.66 16.99
CA ARG A 645 30.29 15.69 16.33
C ARG A 645 30.30 15.04 14.95
N SER A 646 29.14 14.61 14.46
CA SER A 646 29.03 13.84 13.21
C SER A 646 29.63 14.57 12.01
N ASN A 647 29.49 15.90 11.94
CA ASN A 647 30.00 16.72 10.84
C ASN A 647 31.56 16.71 10.73
N GLU A 648 32.25 16.32 11.78
CA GLU A 648 33.72 16.24 11.82
C GLU A 648 34.25 14.89 11.32
N MET A 649 33.36 13.92 11.08
CA MET A 649 33.69 12.53 10.79
C MET A 649 33.18 12.14 9.41
N SER A 650 33.88 11.23 8.70
CA SER A 650 33.28 10.52 7.57
C SER A 650 32.20 9.56 8.05
N ALA A 651 31.30 9.13 7.16
CA ALA A 651 30.28 8.14 7.52
C ALA A 651 30.92 6.83 7.97
N HIS A 652 32.04 6.42 7.36
CA HIS A 652 32.79 5.24 7.77
C HIS A 652 33.30 5.35 9.22
N ASP A 653 33.91 6.50 9.59
CA ASP A 653 34.44 6.73 10.94
C ASP A 653 33.33 6.89 11.98
N PHE A 654 32.17 7.42 11.54
CA PHE A 654 31.00 7.60 12.42
C PHE A 654 30.36 6.26 12.79
N VAL A 655 30.32 5.30 11.86
CA VAL A 655 29.70 3.96 12.07
C VAL A 655 30.64 3.02 12.84
N ASN A 656 31.97 3.15 12.71
CA ASN A 656 32.96 2.33 13.38
C ASN A 656 33.47 2.99 14.68
#